data_c4f83c3f6457f36d606a66b2cdabb07b
#
_entry.id   c4f83c3f6457f36d606a66b2cdabb07b
#
_cell.length_a   1.000
_cell.length_b   1.000
_cell.length_c   1.000
_cell.angle_alpha   90.00
_cell.angle_beta   90.00
_cell.angle_gamma   90.00
#
_symmetry.space_group_name_H-M   'P 1'
#
loop_
_entity.id
_entity.type
_entity.pdbx_description
1 polymer ?
#
loop_
_entity_poly.entity_id
_entity_poly.type
_entity_poly.pdbx_seq_one_letter_code
_entity_poly.pdbx_strand_id
1 'polypeptide(L)'
;MKNKEIRKLHRRSVSRVMGLGLTAVLSLTACNGVTQPADAGEEEEEENRESDKDKDKDKPEGGSTEVVLENYEHPHLLAGMFSSGEITGVKPTDASITVKPEADLSNVINVDDFYLNEEQKQMLATNGFCVSPYDSRGEFFEGYESNRYNKRPNFVTVDSMMHTYHLYFMHLMKNTEKEYLFDMLDDMSADIYEIALEQADELEGTEWEDSAKLNVEFFAVGLSLLGEDPDLPDYAKDPVADEIALINNASGMCISPIFGGNSPEDYTQYKPRGYYAGDEKLERYFRAMMWYGRRNFNASEEAELRSSILMCLAMDEGAGDTWKKMYEITAFFAGESDDLSYLDYMPAIKTAFGEDAELEDIAEDEDGLDTFADLVNEMRGPVINSVPMWDDGGATDKAAANKGFRFMGQRYSVDGEIFSMLIYSKTGENANGEKRMLPDALDVAAGLGSDRAYEILKEQGDTEFDQYESNMEKVRTGFNEAPDEFWEGSLSLSWIRTIRPLLEEKDDSYPFFMTTDAWQTKSVEGFLASWTELKHDTVLYAKQVIAEMGGDDPEDKDDRGYVEPEVEVFKGLEAMITRTGEGLDAYGCITDSDKDNLTQLADLAGQLAVISEKELTGGSITDDEYELIRSYGGTIEHFWYDAVRDGEEGYIAPEEHPAALVTDVATGDGSVLECGTGNAGWILVLVPVDGELRIAGGTVFSFYEFEWPSSDRLTDDEWCKGMGFQNTFTDDGSFVEAEPLGIEKPAWTMDYRYNVSND
;
A
#
# COMPACT_ATOMS: atom_id res chain seq x y z
N MET A 1 10.83 7.67 -37.35
CA MET A 1 9.83 6.79 -38.02
C MET A 1 10.43 5.65 -38.84
N LYS A 2 11.36 5.87 -39.75
CA LYS A 2 11.92 4.75 -40.55
C LYS A 2 12.74 3.74 -39.72
N ASN A 3 13.46 4.17 -38.69
CA ASN A 3 14.26 3.29 -37.84
C ASN A 3 13.39 2.41 -36.91
N LYS A 4 12.30 2.94 -36.33
CA LYS A 4 11.40 2.15 -35.45
C LYS A 4 10.73 0.96 -36.17
N GLU A 5 10.41 1.10 -37.47
CA GLU A 5 9.86 -0.02 -38.27
C GLU A 5 10.91 -1.10 -38.63
N ILE A 6 12.19 -0.70 -38.74
CA ILE A 6 13.29 -1.65 -39.00
C ILE A 6 13.62 -2.43 -37.71
N ARG A 7 13.60 -1.79 -36.53
CA ARG A 7 13.81 -2.42 -35.22
C ARG A 7 12.71 -3.46 -34.89
N LYS A 8 11.44 -3.16 -35.14
CA LYS A 8 10.33 -4.13 -34.96
C LYS A 8 10.42 -5.36 -35.89
N LEU A 9 11.05 -5.23 -37.04
CA LEU A 9 11.25 -6.35 -37.95
C LEU A 9 12.42 -7.28 -37.51
N HIS A 10 13.43 -6.75 -36.82
CA HIS A 10 14.53 -7.55 -36.28
C HIS A 10 14.09 -8.36 -35.07
N ARG A 11 13.38 -7.74 -34.10
CA ARG A 11 12.86 -8.43 -32.92
C ARG A 11 11.97 -9.65 -33.24
N ARG A 12 11.18 -9.62 -34.32
CA ARG A 12 10.30 -10.75 -34.71
C ARG A 12 11.02 -11.95 -35.36
N SER A 13 12.30 -11.84 -35.68
CA SER A 13 13.04 -12.93 -36.34
C SER A 13 13.88 -13.78 -35.38
N VAL A 14 14.17 -13.31 -34.18
CA VAL A 14 15.04 -14.00 -33.19
C VAL A 14 14.27 -14.92 -32.26
N SER A 15 12.99 -14.68 -31.98
CA SER A 15 12.15 -15.45 -31.05
C SER A 15 11.78 -16.89 -31.48
N ARG A 16 12.40 -17.48 -32.49
CA ARG A 16 11.95 -18.81 -33.01
C ARG A 16 12.99 -19.91 -33.13
N VAL A 17 14.14 -19.79 -32.51
CA VAL A 17 15.09 -20.93 -32.45
C VAL A 17 15.84 -20.93 -31.13
N MET A 18 15.51 -21.82 -30.25
CA MET A 18 16.33 -22.71 -29.41
C MET A 18 15.66 -23.03 -28.07
N GLY A 19 14.89 -24.09 -28.08
CA GLY A 19 14.72 -24.94 -26.90
C GLY A 19 15.60 -26.15 -27.09
N LEU A 20 16.65 -26.32 -26.26
CA LEU A 20 17.24 -27.62 -25.90
C LEU A 20 18.48 -27.42 -25.01
N GLY A 21 18.30 -27.69 -23.74
CA GLY A 21 19.21 -28.45 -22.85
C GLY A 21 20.66 -28.01 -22.66
N LEU A 22 20.96 -27.41 -21.51
CA LEU A 22 22.21 -27.74 -20.81
C LEU A 22 21.97 -27.65 -19.28
N THR A 23 21.98 -28.77 -18.61
CA THR A 23 22.07 -28.86 -17.16
C THR A 23 23.52 -28.54 -16.76
N ALA A 24 23.77 -27.33 -16.33
CA ALA A 24 25.02 -26.98 -15.68
C ALA A 24 24.79 -27.01 -14.17
N VAL A 25 25.56 -27.88 -13.51
CA VAL A 25 25.66 -27.93 -12.05
C VAL A 25 26.49 -26.73 -11.62
N LEU A 26 25.85 -25.66 -11.20
CA LEU A 26 26.51 -24.55 -10.49
C LEU A 26 26.61 -24.91 -9.02
N SER A 27 27.84 -24.98 -8.53
CA SER A 27 28.14 -25.03 -7.11
C SER A 27 27.75 -23.70 -6.48
N LEU A 28 26.61 -23.71 -5.78
CA LEU A 28 26.16 -22.63 -4.92
C LEU A 28 27.23 -22.36 -3.83
N THR A 29 27.95 -21.27 -3.97
CA THR A 29 28.61 -20.64 -2.83
C THR A 29 27.55 -19.81 -2.14
N ALA A 30 26.90 -20.37 -1.12
CA ALA A 30 25.99 -19.61 -0.27
C ALA A 30 26.76 -18.40 0.28
N CYS A 31 26.16 -17.24 0.19
CA CYS A 31 26.57 -16.08 1.01
C CYS A 31 26.42 -16.50 2.47
N ASN A 32 27.49 -16.98 3.07
CA ASN A 32 27.51 -17.19 4.53
C ASN A 32 27.48 -15.82 5.17
N GLY A 33 26.48 -15.62 6.03
CA GLY A 33 26.25 -14.39 6.75
C GLY A 33 27.56 -13.79 7.27
N VAL A 34 27.69 -12.50 7.07
CA VAL A 34 28.80 -11.70 7.59
C VAL A 34 28.71 -11.71 9.10
N THR A 35 29.49 -12.61 9.72
CA THR A 35 29.71 -12.56 11.17
C THR A 35 30.56 -11.33 11.49
N GLN A 36 30.06 -10.52 12.40
CA GLN A 36 30.80 -9.44 13.04
C GLN A 36 32.25 -9.88 13.40
N PRO A 37 33.26 -9.02 13.26
CA PRO A 37 34.60 -9.31 13.78
C PRO A 37 34.55 -9.34 15.30
N ALA A 38 34.92 -10.46 15.87
CA ALA A 38 35.06 -10.62 17.30
C ALA A 38 36.12 -9.70 17.86
N ASP A 39 35.76 -9.06 18.96
CA ASP A 39 36.53 -8.36 19.97
C ASP A 39 37.93 -8.90 20.13
N ALA A 40 38.94 -8.04 19.97
CA ALA A 40 40.29 -8.22 20.47
C ALA A 40 40.58 -7.11 21.47
N GLY A 41 40.31 -7.41 22.71
CA GLY A 41 40.70 -6.55 23.82
C GLY A 41 42.21 -6.37 23.91
N GLU A 42 42.65 -5.16 24.18
CA GLU A 42 43.90 -4.88 24.91
C GLU A 42 43.76 -3.62 25.78
N GLU A 43 44.44 -3.67 26.87
CA GLU A 43 44.32 -2.97 28.15
C GLU A 43 44.70 -1.48 28.08
N GLU A 44 44.01 -0.74 28.97
CA GLU A 44 44.39 0.42 29.78
C GLU A 44 45.67 1.22 29.45
N GLU A 45 45.45 2.54 29.26
CA GLU A 45 46.29 3.54 29.96
C GLU A 45 45.45 4.82 30.25
N GLU A 46 45.19 5.05 31.55
CA GLU A 46 44.70 6.31 32.08
C GLU A 46 45.73 7.43 31.89
N GLU A 47 45.38 8.52 31.24
CA GLU A 47 45.98 9.82 31.50
C GLU A 47 44.92 10.93 31.64
N ASN A 48 44.84 11.36 32.88
CA ASN A 48 44.17 12.53 33.40
C ASN A 48 44.59 13.82 32.69
N ARG A 49 43.64 14.63 32.22
CA ARG A 49 43.78 16.09 32.16
C ARG A 49 42.44 16.80 32.36
N GLU A 50 42.45 17.63 33.40
CA GLU A 50 41.42 18.59 33.82
C GLU A 50 41.15 19.67 32.77
N SER A 51 39.87 20.04 32.73
CA SER A 51 39.30 21.38 32.56
C SER A 51 39.70 22.22 31.34
N ASP A 52 38.74 22.47 30.48
CA ASP A 52 38.41 23.86 30.18
C ASP A 52 36.90 23.99 29.85
N LYS A 53 36.23 24.81 30.61
CA LYS A 53 34.87 25.29 30.36
C LYS A 53 34.90 26.42 29.32
N ASP A 54 33.83 26.54 28.62
CA ASP A 54 33.40 27.58 27.69
C ASP A 54 33.89 27.45 26.24
N LYS A 55 33.08 26.76 25.49
CA LYS A 55 32.66 27.20 24.15
C LYS A 55 31.28 26.58 23.79
N ASP A 56 30.23 27.20 24.31
CA ASP A 56 28.98 27.27 23.60
C ASP A 56 29.20 28.02 22.30
N LYS A 57 29.17 27.34 21.19
CA LYS A 57 28.85 27.88 19.86
C LYS A 57 28.55 26.76 18.88
N ASP A 58 27.33 26.83 18.38
CA ASP A 58 26.87 26.28 17.12
C ASP A 58 26.93 24.74 17.00
N LYS A 59 26.01 24.07 17.68
CA LYS A 59 25.37 22.90 17.08
C LYS A 59 24.52 23.44 15.92
N PRO A 60 24.58 22.86 14.73
CA PRO A 60 23.51 23.06 13.77
C PRO A 60 22.23 22.56 14.45
N GLU A 61 21.27 23.44 14.55
CA GLU A 61 19.91 23.09 14.95
C GLU A 61 19.48 21.94 14.05
N GLY A 62 19.05 20.84 14.67
CA GLY A 62 18.63 19.64 13.98
C GLY A 62 17.63 19.98 12.88
N GLY A 63 17.76 19.30 11.76
CA GLY A 63 16.87 19.41 10.64
C GLY A 63 15.42 19.41 11.14
N SER A 64 14.61 20.25 10.53
CA SER A 64 13.20 20.44 10.84
C SER A 64 12.51 19.08 10.97
N THR A 65 11.93 18.83 12.13
CA THR A 65 11.07 17.68 12.39
C THR A 65 9.62 18.02 12.01
N GLU A 66 9.45 18.87 11.02
CA GLU A 66 8.16 19.26 10.48
C GLU A 66 7.67 18.18 9.53
N VAL A 67 6.39 17.86 9.61
CA VAL A 67 5.68 16.98 8.70
C VAL A 67 5.79 17.57 7.29
N VAL A 68 5.98 16.73 6.28
CA VAL A 68 6.26 17.08 4.86
C VAL A 68 5.42 18.18 4.27
N LEU A 69 4.23 18.40 4.79
CA LEU A 69 3.26 19.38 4.30
C LEU A 69 3.77 20.81 4.15
N GLU A 70 4.82 21.22 4.88
CA GLU A 70 5.42 22.56 4.72
C GLU A 70 6.47 22.65 3.60
N ASN A 71 6.96 21.51 3.09
CA ASN A 71 8.03 21.44 2.08
C ASN A 71 7.61 20.71 0.79
N TYR A 72 6.34 20.38 0.63
CA TYR A 72 5.84 19.63 -0.51
C TYR A 72 5.55 20.60 -1.68
N GLU A 73 6.60 21.17 -2.27
CA GLU A 73 6.53 21.91 -3.54
C GLU A 73 6.79 20.97 -4.72
N HIS A 74 6.05 19.87 -4.83
CA HIS A 74 6.04 19.15 -6.09
C HIS A 74 5.08 19.82 -7.06
N PRO A 75 5.44 19.88 -8.35
CA PRO A 75 4.45 20.15 -9.36
C PRO A 75 3.46 18.97 -9.31
N HIS A 76 2.33 19.17 -8.68
CA HIS A 76 1.21 18.22 -8.70
C HIS A 76 0.82 18.02 -10.17
N LEU A 77 1.38 16.98 -10.80
CA LEU A 77 1.11 16.68 -12.21
C LEU A 77 -0.40 16.47 -12.46
N LEU A 78 -1.13 16.14 -11.38
CA LEU A 78 -2.56 15.87 -11.39
C LEU A 78 -3.40 16.79 -10.49
N ALA A 79 -2.80 17.64 -9.67
CA ALA A 79 -3.54 18.53 -8.79
C ALA A 79 -4.53 19.40 -9.57
N GLY A 80 -5.79 19.31 -9.20
CA GLY A 80 -6.88 20.07 -9.81
C GLY A 80 -7.44 19.51 -11.11
N MET A 81 -6.92 18.42 -11.68
CA MET A 81 -7.58 17.74 -12.81
C MET A 81 -8.89 17.09 -12.38
N PHE A 82 -8.92 16.51 -11.19
CA PHE A 82 -10.07 15.76 -10.68
C PHE A 82 -10.34 16.12 -9.22
N SER A 83 -11.04 17.23 -8.99
CA SER A 83 -11.47 17.62 -7.64
C SER A 83 -12.68 16.79 -7.21
N SER A 84 -12.64 16.21 -6.02
CA SER A 84 -13.77 15.50 -5.43
C SER A 84 -14.94 16.42 -5.01
N GLY A 85 -14.75 17.72 -5.07
CA GLY A 85 -15.73 18.69 -4.57
C GLY A 85 -15.76 18.76 -3.03
N GLU A 86 -16.74 19.49 -2.49
CA GLU A 86 -16.90 19.60 -1.03
C GLU A 86 -17.62 18.34 -0.49
N ILE A 87 -16.89 17.47 0.18
CA ILE A 87 -17.42 16.29 0.87
C ILE A 87 -17.73 16.69 2.32
N THR A 88 -19.00 16.62 2.72
CA THR A 88 -19.42 17.02 4.07
C THR A 88 -20.33 15.96 4.68
N GLY A 89 -20.07 15.65 5.95
CA GLY A 89 -20.94 14.84 6.79
C GLY A 89 -22.26 15.55 7.15
N VAL A 90 -23.21 14.78 7.62
CA VAL A 90 -24.52 15.26 8.07
C VAL A 90 -24.71 14.94 9.54
N LYS A 91 -25.01 15.96 10.35
CA LYS A 91 -25.36 15.75 11.76
C LYS A 91 -26.77 15.24 11.91
N PRO A 92 -27.01 14.24 12.79
CA PRO A 92 -28.36 13.74 13.06
C PRO A 92 -29.29 14.84 13.55
N THR A 93 -30.54 14.80 13.08
CA THR A 93 -31.62 15.71 13.49
C THR A 93 -32.87 14.98 13.94
N ASP A 94 -32.96 13.68 13.71
CA ASP A 94 -34.09 12.85 14.14
C ASP A 94 -33.83 12.22 15.51
N ALA A 95 -34.57 12.65 16.54
CA ALA A 95 -34.47 12.08 17.87
C ALA A 95 -35.00 10.64 17.98
N SER A 96 -35.72 10.13 16.99
CA SER A 96 -36.26 8.76 17.01
C SER A 96 -35.19 7.68 16.80
N ILE A 97 -34.01 8.05 16.30
CA ILE A 97 -32.90 7.11 16.05
C ILE A 97 -32.06 6.81 17.31
N THR A 98 -32.22 7.60 18.36
CA THR A 98 -31.44 7.44 19.62
C THR A 98 -32.07 6.46 20.61
N VAL A 99 -33.00 5.61 20.15
CA VAL A 99 -33.66 4.59 20.98
C VAL A 99 -32.62 3.57 21.46
N LYS A 100 -32.58 3.35 22.80
CA LYS A 100 -31.67 2.39 23.43
C LYS A 100 -32.38 1.05 23.68
N PRO A 101 -31.65 -0.08 23.57
CA PRO A 101 -32.23 -1.38 23.89
C PRO A 101 -32.51 -1.52 25.38
N GLU A 102 -33.58 -2.25 25.72
CA GLU A 102 -33.78 -2.74 27.09
C GLU A 102 -32.84 -3.92 27.38
N ALA A 103 -32.47 -4.10 28.66
CA ALA A 103 -31.49 -5.12 29.04
C ALA A 103 -31.88 -6.56 28.64
N ASP A 104 -33.17 -6.83 28.45
CA ASP A 104 -33.72 -8.11 28.02
C ASP A 104 -34.14 -8.14 26.54
N LEU A 105 -33.79 -7.09 25.78
CA LEU A 105 -34.16 -6.87 24.39
C LEU A 105 -35.67 -6.87 24.10
N SER A 106 -36.53 -6.65 25.12
CA SER A 106 -38.00 -6.72 25.00
C SER A 106 -38.58 -5.64 24.10
N ASN A 107 -37.82 -4.59 23.78
CA ASN A 107 -38.18 -3.53 22.82
C ASN A 107 -37.59 -3.72 21.43
N VAL A 108 -37.03 -4.89 21.12
CA VAL A 108 -36.49 -5.27 19.79
C VAL A 108 -37.50 -6.21 19.11
N ILE A 109 -38.02 -5.84 17.94
CA ILE A 109 -39.22 -6.46 17.37
C ILE A 109 -39.00 -7.83 16.71
N ASN A 110 -37.77 -8.18 16.31
CA ASN A 110 -37.45 -9.40 15.54
C ASN A 110 -36.41 -10.31 16.22
N VAL A 111 -36.27 -10.24 17.55
CA VAL A 111 -35.30 -11.07 18.31
C VAL A 111 -35.49 -12.57 18.03
N ASP A 112 -36.76 -13.00 17.89
CA ASP A 112 -37.11 -14.42 17.70
C ASP A 112 -36.72 -14.95 16.30
N ASP A 113 -36.39 -14.08 15.33
CA ASP A 113 -35.93 -14.45 14.00
C ASP A 113 -34.43 -14.84 13.95
N PHE A 114 -33.72 -14.60 15.06
CA PHE A 114 -32.28 -14.91 15.20
C PHE A 114 -32.06 -15.91 16.34
N TYR A 115 -31.21 -16.89 16.10
CA TYR A 115 -30.83 -17.89 17.11
C TYR A 115 -29.68 -17.35 17.98
N LEU A 116 -30.02 -16.38 18.88
CA LEU A 116 -29.03 -15.70 19.70
C LEU A 116 -28.70 -16.51 20.99
N ASN A 117 -27.43 -16.66 21.29
CA ASN A 117 -26.98 -17.12 22.60
C ASN A 117 -27.06 -15.97 23.65
N GLU A 118 -26.83 -16.27 24.94
CA GLU A 118 -26.97 -15.28 26.02
C GLU A 118 -25.91 -14.17 25.92
N GLU A 119 -24.72 -14.48 25.42
CA GLU A 119 -23.64 -13.49 25.26
C GLU A 119 -23.95 -12.52 24.12
N GLN A 120 -24.42 -13.00 22.99
CA GLN A 120 -24.90 -12.14 21.90
C GLN A 120 -26.02 -11.20 22.36
N LYS A 121 -26.98 -11.70 23.14
CA LYS A 121 -28.05 -10.86 23.72
C LYS A 121 -27.48 -9.79 24.66
N GLN A 122 -26.49 -10.17 25.48
CA GLN A 122 -25.83 -9.22 26.37
C GLN A 122 -25.07 -8.13 25.60
N MET A 123 -24.30 -8.51 24.57
CA MET A 123 -23.59 -7.57 23.72
C MET A 123 -24.54 -6.64 22.97
N LEU A 124 -25.59 -7.17 22.36
CA LEU A 124 -26.63 -6.36 21.73
C LEU A 124 -27.26 -5.36 22.71
N ALA A 125 -27.56 -5.78 23.94
CA ALA A 125 -28.12 -4.88 24.95
C ALA A 125 -27.12 -3.82 25.45
N THR A 126 -25.81 -4.12 25.48
CA THR A 126 -24.76 -3.24 26.03
C THR A 126 -24.14 -2.35 24.96
N ASN A 127 -23.80 -2.93 23.81
CA ASN A 127 -23.06 -2.26 22.74
C ASN A 127 -23.95 -1.85 21.56
N GLY A 128 -25.17 -2.42 21.45
CA GLY A 128 -26.03 -2.26 20.29
C GLY A 128 -25.65 -3.16 19.10
N PHE A 129 -24.57 -3.92 19.20
CA PHE A 129 -24.11 -4.85 18.17
C PHE A 129 -23.24 -5.97 18.75
N CYS A 130 -22.97 -6.99 17.94
CA CYS A 130 -21.96 -8.00 18.20
C CYS A 130 -21.42 -8.58 16.89
N VAL A 131 -20.16 -9.02 16.89
CA VAL A 131 -19.48 -9.61 15.74
C VAL A 131 -19.14 -11.09 16.01
N SER A 132 -19.18 -11.93 14.96
CA SER A 132 -18.72 -13.32 15.03
C SER A 132 -17.22 -13.38 15.39
N PRO A 133 -16.80 -14.34 16.21
CA PRO A 133 -15.38 -14.59 16.42
C PRO A 133 -14.72 -15.27 15.21
N TYR A 134 -15.51 -15.78 14.27
CA TYR A 134 -15.05 -16.50 13.09
C TYR A 134 -15.28 -15.68 11.81
N ASP A 135 -14.28 -15.65 10.96
CA ASP A 135 -14.30 -15.12 9.61
C ASP A 135 -14.82 -16.24 8.70
N SER A 136 -16.13 -16.37 8.64
CA SER A 136 -16.80 -17.56 8.11
C SER A 136 -17.37 -17.39 6.70
N ARG A 137 -17.19 -16.21 6.09
CA ARG A 137 -17.66 -15.90 4.74
C ARG A 137 -16.46 -15.69 3.83
N GLY A 138 -16.38 -16.46 2.76
CA GLY A 138 -15.34 -16.30 1.74
C GLY A 138 -15.30 -14.88 1.21
N GLU A 139 -16.52 -14.33 0.96
CA GLU A 139 -16.72 -12.99 0.44
C GLU A 139 -17.82 -12.21 1.16
N PHE A 140 -17.76 -10.86 1.07
CA PHE A 140 -18.70 -9.96 1.75
C PHE A 140 -20.15 -10.14 1.29
N PHE A 141 -20.39 -10.34 -0.01
CA PHE A 141 -21.74 -10.47 -0.57
C PHE A 141 -22.50 -11.69 -0.02
N GLU A 142 -21.82 -12.78 0.35
CA GLU A 142 -22.43 -14.02 0.85
C GLU A 142 -23.32 -13.80 2.09
N GLY A 143 -22.89 -12.89 2.98
CA GLY A 143 -23.68 -12.54 4.16
C GLY A 143 -25.01 -11.89 3.81
N TYR A 144 -24.98 -10.93 2.90
CA TYR A 144 -26.18 -10.20 2.44
C TYR A 144 -27.13 -11.10 1.66
N GLU A 145 -26.62 -11.96 0.77
CA GLU A 145 -27.43 -12.94 0.06
C GLU A 145 -28.04 -13.98 1.03
N SER A 146 -27.28 -14.42 2.04
CA SER A 146 -27.83 -15.27 3.11
C SER A 146 -29.01 -14.60 3.83
N ASN A 147 -28.94 -13.29 4.12
CA ASN A 147 -30.05 -12.54 4.71
C ASN A 147 -31.24 -12.46 3.76
N ARG A 148 -31.00 -12.10 2.51
CA ARG A 148 -32.03 -11.99 1.47
C ARG A 148 -32.83 -13.30 1.34
N TYR A 149 -32.15 -14.46 1.23
CA TYR A 149 -32.80 -15.75 1.17
C TYR A 149 -33.55 -16.13 2.47
N ASN A 150 -33.06 -15.69 3.63
CA ASN A 150 -33.69 -15.95 4.92
C ASN A 150 -34.71 -14.88 5.33
N LYS A 151 -35.00 -13.89 4.48
CA LYS A 151 -35.87 -12.74 4.79
C LYS A 151 -35.51 -12.04 6.09
N ARG A 152 -34.23 -11.78 6.27
CA ARG A 152 -33.67 -11.00 7.39
C ARG A 152 -33.24 -9.63 6.91
N PRO A 153 -33.38 -8.60 7.76
CA PRO A 153 -32.92 -7.26 7.42
C PRO A 153 -31.41 -7.22 7.16
N ASN A 154 -30.99 -6.59 6.06
CA ASN A 154 -29.58 -6.28 5.79
C ASN A 154 -29.14 -5.04 6.55
N PHE A 155 -27.91 -5.10 7.09
CA PHE A 155 -27.16 -3.94 7.55
C PHE A 155 -26.00 -3.71 6.57
N VAL A 156 -26.18 -2.75 5.66
CA VAL A 156 -25.16 -2.43 4.66
C VAL A 156 -24.01 -1.66 5.33
N THR A 157 -22.80 -2.22 5.32
CA THR A 157 -21.63 -1.67 6.00
C THR A 157 -20.74 -0.86 5.05
N VAL A 158 -20.02 0.12 5.59
CA VAL A 158 -18.92 0.77 4.89
C VAL A 158 -17.85 -0.26 4.48
N ASP A 159 -17.54 -1.21 5.36
CA ASP A 159 -16.56 -2.27 5.13
C ASP A 159 -16.81 -3.01 3.79
N SER A 160 -18.07 -3.40 3.54
CA SER A 160 -18.41 -4.12 2.31
C SER A 160 -18.31 -3.28 1.04
N MET A 161 -18.58 -1.97 1.11
CA MET A 161 -18.41 -1.07 -0.02
C MET A 161 -16.95 -0.75 -0.30
N MET A 162 -16.13 -0.57 0.75
CA MET A 162 -14.68 -0.35 0.61
C MET A 162 -14.01 -1.59 0.00
N HIS A 163 -14.36 -2.79 0.47
CA HIS A 163 -13.88 -4.04 -0.12
C HIS A 163 -14.29 -4.17 -1.60
N THR A 164 -15.53 -3.83 -1.96
CA THR A 164 -15.98 -3.85 -3.36
C THR A 164 -15.17 -2.88 -4.23
N TYR A 165 -14.83 -1.70 -3.71
CA TYR A 165 -13.96 -0.76 -4.41
C TYR A 165 -12.52 -1.28 -4.52
N HIS A 166 -11.96 -1.89 -3.46
CA HIS A 166 -10.67 -2.56 -3.48
C HIS A 166 -10.54 -3.55 -4.65
N LEU A 167 -11.52 -4.44 -4.83
CA LEU A 167 -11.51 -5.41 -5.93
C LEU A 167 -11.41 -4.73 -7.30
N TYR A 168 -12.16 -3.64 -7.49
CA TYR A 168 -12.11 -2.87 -8.74
C TYR A 168 -10.82 -2.10 -8.92
N PHE A 169 -10.33 -1.47 -7.88
CA PHE A 169 -9.07 -0.74 -7.88
C PHE A 169 -7.91 -1.68 -8.29
N MET A 170 -7.84 -2.84 -7.66
CA MET A 170 -6.88 -3.90 -7.97
C MET A 170 -6.99 -4.39 -9.43
N HIS A 171 -8.20 -4.69 -9.90
CA HIS A 171 -8.46 -5.10 -11.29
C HIS A 171 -7.94 -4.07 -12.30
N LEU A 172 -8.24 -2.79 -12.08
CA LEU A 172 -7.81 -1.69 -12.94
C LEU A 172 -6.30 -1.50 -12.95
N MET A 173 -5.67 -1.62 -11.78
CA MET A 173 -4.21 -1.52 -11.69
C MET A 173 -3.53 -2.65 -12.44
N LYS A 174 -3.91 -3.90 -12.16
CA LYS A 174 -3.41 -5.09 -12.85
C LYS A 174 -3.50 -4.97 -14.38
N ASN A 175 -4.65 -4.52 -14.87
CA ASN A 175 -4.85 -4.32 -16.31
C ASN A 175 -4.00 -3.18 -16.87
N THR A 176 -3.90 -2.06 -16.14
CA THR A 176 -3.08 -0.92 -16.53
C THR A 176 -1.61 -1.33 -16.68
N GLU A 177 -1.09 -2.08 -15.73
CA GLU A 177 0.30 -2.53 -15.76
C GLU A 177 0.56 -3.58 -16.84
N LYS A 178 -0.29 -4.60 -16.90
CA LYS A 178 -0.14 -5.72 -17.82
C LYS A 178 -0.27 -5.32 -19.28
N GLU A 179 -1.24 -4.45 -19.59
CA GLU A 179 -1.60 -4.11 -20.97
C GLU A 179 -0.93 -2.81 -21.48
N TYR A 180 -0.53 -1.91 -20.58
CA TYR A 180 0.01 -0.61 -20.95
C TYR A 180 1.42 -0.35 -20.42
N LEU A 181 1.64 -0.47 -19.10
CA LEU A 181 2.89 -0.03 -18.49
C LEU A 181 4.06 -0.97 -18.75
N PHE A 182 3.82 -2.28 -18.85
CA PHE A 182 4.87 -3.24 -19.15
C PHE A 182 5.56 -2.94 -20.50
N ASP A 183 4.78 -2.75 -21.56
CA ASP A 183 5.34 -2.47 -22.89
C ASP A 183 6.01 -1.08 -22.93
N MET A 184 5.49 -0.10 -22.17
CA MET A 184 6.13 1.22 -22.01
C MET A 184 7.48 1.12 -21.30
N LEU A 185 7.57 0.33 -20.23
CA LEU A 185 8.80 0.13 -19.47
C LEU A 185 9.86 -0.61 -20.30
N ASP A 186 9.46 -1.63 -21.06
CA ASP A 186 10.36 -2.38 -21.94
C ASP A 186 10.93 -1.51 -23.07
N ASP A 187 10.05 -0.83 -23.83
CA ASP A 187 10.47 0.07 -24.93
C ASP A 187 11.38 1.20 -24.40
N MET A 188 11.02 1.83 -23.25
CA MET A 188 11.79 2.89 -22.63
C MET A 188 13.18 2.42 -22.15
N SER A 189 13.22 1.27 -21.46
CA SER A 189 14.48 0.71 -20.98
C SER A 189 15.43 0.36 -22.11
N ALA A 190 14.90 -0.17 -23.22
CA ALA A 190 15.69 -0.47 -24.41
C ALA A 190 16.24 0.79 -25.09
N ASP A 191 15.42 1.83 -25.22
CA ASP A 191 15.86 3.10 -25.84
C ASP A 191 16.96 3.76 -24.98
N ILE A 192 16.84 3.78 -23.66
CA ILE A 192 17.86 4.35 -22.76
C ILE A 192 19.13 3.47 -22.75
N TYR A 193 19.00 2.14 -22.76
CA TYR A 193 20.15 1.25 -22.81
C TYR A 193 21.01 1.47 -24.06
N GLU A 194 20.39 1.64 -25.25
CA GLU A 194 21.11 1.95 -26.47
C GLU A 194 21.90 3.28 -26.36
N ILE A 195 21.29 4.32 -25.78
CA ILE A 195 21.96 5.62 -25.57
C ILE A 195 23.07 5.49 -24.51
N ALA A 196 22.87 4.73 -23.44
CA ALA A 196 23.89 4.50 -22.44
C ALA A 196 25.12 3.78 -22.99
N LEU A 197 24.95 2.85 -23.95
CA LEU A 197 26.07 2.23 -24.68
C LEU A 197 26.84 3.27 -25.51
N GLU A 198 26.14 4.17 -26.22
CA GLU A 198 26.78 5.25 -26.98
C GLU A 198 27.54 6.21 -26.05
N GLN A 199 26.96 6.61 -24.91
CA GLN A 199 27.63 7.41 -23.89
C GLN A 199 28.87 6.72 -23.32
N ALA A 200 28.82 5.41 -23.06
CA ALA A 200 29.97 4.66 -22.54
C ALA A 200 31.13 4.57 -23.56
N ASP A 201 30.81 4.47 -24.84
CA ASP A 201 31.82 4.48 -25.91
C ASP A 201 32.44 5.88 -26.10
N GLU A 202 31.64 6.96 -26.02
CA GLU A 202 32.12 8.34 -26.15
C GLU A 202 32.98 8.81 -24.97
N LEU A 203 32.67 8.32 -23.77
CA LEU A 203 33.35 8.69 -22.52
C LEU A 203 34.52 7.76 -22.15
N GLU A 204 34.90 6.81 -23.03
CA GLU A 204 36.03 5.90 -22.78
C GLU A 204 37.34 6.67 -22.49
N GLY A 205 37.95 6.41 -21.35
CA GLY A 205 39.20 7.02 -20.89
C GLY A 205 39.02 8.40 -20.22
N THR A 206 37.82 8.87 -20.01
CA THR A 206 37.51 10.08 -19.23
C THR A 206 37.22 9.71 -17.74
N GLU A 207 37.03 10.72 -16.88
CA GLU A 207 36.60 10.52 -15.51
C GLU A 207 35.13 10.08 -15.39
N TRP A 208 34.36 10.10 -16.48
CA TRP A 208 32.94 9.71 -16.55
C TRP A 208 32.74 8.26 -17.02
N GLU A 209 33.84 7.56 -17.42
CA GLU A 209 33.77 6.20 -17.98
C GLU A 209 33.05 5.22 -17.04
N ASP A 210 33.41 5.19 -15.75
CA ASP A 210 32.82 4.27 -14.79
C ASP A 210 31.35 4.59 -14.54
N SER A 211 30.96 5.87 -14.52
CA SER A 211 29.58 6.32 -14.38
C SER A 211 28.71 5.95 -15.61
N ALA A 212 29.25 6.06 -16.81
CA ALA A 212 28.56 5.64 -18.02
C ALA A 212 28.37 4.10 -18.06
N LYS A 213 29.40 3.34 -17.65
CA LYS A 213 29.30 1.88 -17.53
C LYS A 213 28.26 1.43 -16.50
N LEU A 214 28.15 2.14 -15.37
CA LEU A 214 27.13 1.87 -14.35
C LEU A 214 25.72 1.97 -14.94
N ASN A 215 25.45 2.97 -15.80
CA ASN A 215 24.15 3.09 -16.47
C ASN A 215 23.88 1.95 -17.45
N VAL A 216 24.89 1.51 -18.21
CA VAL A 216 24.76 0.32 -19.06
C VAL A 216 24.39 -0.91 -18.24
N GLU A 217 25.08 -1.15 -17.14
CA GLU A 217 24.80 -2.29 -16.25
C GLU A 217 23.40 -2.19 -15.62
N PHE A 218 23.02 -0.99 -15.16
CA PHE A 218 21.72 -0.74 -14.53
C PHE A 218 20.54 -1.04 -15.46
N PHE A 219 20.57 -0.54 -16.70
CA PHE A 219 19.50 -0.81 -17.68
C PHE A 219 19.57 -2.23 -18.25
N ALA A 220 20.75 -2.84 -18.33
CA ALA A 220 20.89 -4.24 -18.69
C ALA A 220 20.21 -5.19 -17.69
N VAL A 221 20.31 -4.91 -16.40
CA VAL A 221 19.56 -5.66 -15.36
C VAL A 221 18.06 -5.49 -15.56
N GLY A 222 17.56 -4.26 -15.68
CA GLY A 222 16.14 -4.00 -15.89
C GLY A 222 15.57 -4.73 -17.12
N LEU A 223 16.24 -4.64 -18.27
CA LEU A 223 15.85 -5.36 -19.49
C LEU A 223 15.84 -6.89 -19.31
N SER A 224 16.86 -7.43 -18.62
CA SER A 224 16.92 -8.87 -18.37
C SER A 224 15.79 -9.33 -17.45
N LEU A 225 15.38 -8.50 -16.46
CA LEU A 225 14.24 -8.79 -15.58
C LEU A 225 12.91 -8.74 -16.34
N LEU A 226 12.77 -7.86 -17.34
CA LEU A 226 11.64 -7.82 -18.27
C LEU A 226 11.61 -9.01 -19.24
N GLY A 227 12.72 -9.76 -19.32
CA GLY A 227 12.82 -10.99 -20.14
C GLY A 227 13.49 -10.76 -21.48
N GLU A 228 14.12 -9.61 -21.70
CA GLU A 228 14.97 -9.34 -22.85
C GLU A 228 16.37 -9.94 -22.67
N ASP A 229 17.11 -10.10 -23.77
CA ASP A 229 18.49 -10.61 -23.80
C ASP A 229 19.40 -9.53 -24.43
N PRO A 230 19.79 -8.47 -23.68
CA PRO A 230 20.60 -7.39 -24.19
C PRO A 230 22.02 -7.85 -24.57
N ASP A 231 22.60 -7.31 -25.65
CA ASP A 231 23.98 -7.60 -26.05
C ASP A 231 24.96 -6.87 -25.11
N LEU A 232 25.48 -7.61 -24.12
CA LEU A 232 26.30 -7.06 -23.05
C LEU A 232 27.78 -6.88 -23.47
N PRO A 233 28.36 -5.70 -23.22
CA PRO A 233 29.82 -5.53 -23.27
C PRO A 233 30.51 -6.46 -22.28
N ASP A 234 31.79 -6.79 -22.55
CA ASP A 234 32.52 -7.77 -21.73
C ASP A 234 32.62 -7.38 -20.25
N TYR A 235 32.70 -6.08 -19.93
CA TYR A 235 32.78 -5.60 -18.55
C TYR A 235 31.46 -5.78 -17.76
N ALA A 236 30.30 -5.76 -18.44
CA ALA A 236 28.98 -5.83 -17.81
C ALA A 236 28.49 -7.27 -17.58
N LYS A 237 29.07 -8.28 -18.25
CA LYS A 237 28.55 -9.66 -18.24
C LYS A 237 28.47 -10.29 -16.85
N ASP A 238 29.57 -10.23 -16.10
CA ASP A 238 29.64 -10.84 -14.77
C ASP A 238 28.82 -10.05 -13.73
N PRO A 239 28.96 -8.69 -13.58
CA PRO A 239 28.16 -7.92 -12.62
C PRO A 239 26.64 -8.03 -12.85
N VAL A 240 26.19 -7.94 -14.09
CA VAL A 240 24.75 -8.07 -14.42
C VAL A 240 24.22 -9.46 -14.09
N ALA A 241 24.98 -10.53 -14.43
CA ALA A 241 24.55 -11.88 -14.12
C ALA A 241 24.49 -12.14 -12.59
N ASP A 242 25.46 -11.62 -11.84
CA ASP A 242 25.50 -11.76 -10.38
C ASP A 242 24.35 -10.98 -9.71
N GLU A 243 24.05 -9.77 -10.17
CA GLU A 243 22.92 -8.95 -9.68
C GLU A 243 21.58 -9.65 -9.92
N ILE A 244 21.34 -10.13 -11.14
CA ILE A 244 20.12 -10.87 -11.50
C ILE A 244 19.97 -12.14 -10.64
N ALA A 245 21.08 -12.82 -10.34
CA ALA A 245 21.04 -14.01 -9.49
C ALA A 245 20.61 -13.67 -8.05
N LEU A 246 21.06 -12.55 -7.47
CA LEU A 246 20.63 -12.10 -6.15
C LEU A 246 19.13 -11.73 -6.13
N ILE A 247 18.66 -11.01 -7.15
CA ILE A 247 17.25 -10.64 -7.30
C ILE A 247 16.36 -11.88 -7.41
N ASN A 248 16.66 -12.78 -8.35
CA ASN A 248 15.83 -13.96 -8.59
C ASN A 248 15.80 -14.96 -7.43
N ASN A 249 16.84 -14.97 -6.58
CA ASN A 249 16.90 -15.83 -5.41
C ASN A 249 16.40 -15.16 -4.12
N ALA A 250 15.95 -13.91 -4.17
CA ALA A 250 15.57 -13.13 -2.99
C ALA A 250 16.62 -13.27 -1.86
N SER A 251 17.89 -13.01 -2.17
CA SER A 251 19.07 -13.47 -1.41
C SER A 251 19.26 -12.79 -0.05
N GLY A 252 18.32 -11.98 0.44
CA GLY A 252 18.45 -11.22 1.69
C GLY A 252 19.36 -10.00 1.54
N MET A 253 19.90 -9.51 2.66
CA MET A 253 20.82 -8.37 2.65
C MET A 253 22.16 -8.73 2.03
N CYS A 254 22.47 -8.19 0.85
CA CYS A 254 23.77 -8.38 0.17
C CYS A 254 24.29 -7.04 -0.37
N ILE A 255 25.59 -6.97 -0.65
CA ILE A 255 26.18 -5.84 -1.38
C ILE A 255 25.87 -6.01 -2.87
N SER A 256 25.38 -4.97 -3.52
CA SER A 256 25.10 -4.99 -4.96
C SER A 256 26.39 -5.20 -5.78
N PRO A 257 26.44 -6.21 -6.67
CA PRO A 257 27.57 -6.40 -7.59
C PRO A 257 27.83 -5.20 -8.52
N ILE A 258 26.80 -4.46 -8.89
CA ILE A 258 26.89 -3.33 -9.81
C ILE A 258 27.31 -2.05 -9.08
N PHE A 259 26.63 -1.69 -7.99
CA PHE A 259 26.96 -0.49 -7.23
C PHE A 259 28.21 -0.65 -6.36
N GLY A 260 28.56 -1.88 -5.96
CA GLY A 260 29.77 -2.21 -5.23
C GLY A 260 29.92 -1.48 -3.89
N GLY A 261 31.18 -1.28 -3.45
CA GLY A 261 31.49 -0.44 -2.30
C GLY A 261 30.81 -0.90 -1.00
N ASN A 262 30.03 -0.01 -0.39
CA ASN A 262 29.21 -0.27 0.78
C ASN A 262 27.73 0.05 0.47
N SER A 263 27.23 -0.43 -0.67
CA SER A 263 25.85 -0.28 -1.09
C SER A 263 25.04 -1.55 -0.83
N PRO A 264 24.48 -1.73 0.39
CA PRO A 264 23.64 -2.89 0.71
C PRO A 264 22.27 -2.77 0.03
N GLU A 265 21.72 -3.92 -0.34
CA GLU A 265 20.35 -4.05 -0.85
C GLU A 265 19.64 -5.22 -0.16
N ASP A 266 18.36 -5.05 0.12
CA ASP A 266 17.50 -6.10 0.63
C ASP A 266 16.78 -6.81 -0.53
N TYR A 267 17.38 -7.89 -1.01
CA TYR A 267 16.86 -8.66 -2.13
C TYR A 267 15.60 -9.45 -1.80
N THR A 268 15.17 -9.53 -0.54
CA THR A 268 13.86 -10.13 -0.18
C THR A 268 12.70 -9.31 -0.75
N GLN A 269 12.91 -8.03 -0.97
CA GLN A 269 11.91 -7.11 -1.56
C GLN A 269 11.53 -7.46 -3.00
N TYR A 270 12.39 -8.18 -3.72
CA TYR A 270 12.16 -8.57 -5.12
C TYR A 270 11.34 -9.85 -5.27
N LYS A 271 10.93 -10.52 -4.15
CA LYS A 271 9.99 -11.65 -4.17
C LYS A 271 8.62 -11.13 -4.64
N PRO A 272 8.12 -11.56 -5.82
CA PRO A 272 6.78 -11.17 -6.24
C PRO A 272 5.75 -11.69 -5.24
N ARG A 273 4.84 -10.83 -4.86
CA ARG A 273 3.75 -11.10 -3.92
C ARG A 273 2.49 -10.36 -4.37
N GLY A 274 1.38 -10.58 -3.70
CA GLY A 274 0.13 -10.05 -4.17
C GLY A 274 -0.20 -10.52 -5.59
N TYR A 275 -0.92 -9.75 -6.38
CA TYR A 275 -1.36 -10.13 -7.73
C TYR A 275 -0.25 -10.30 -8.76
N TYR A 276 0.98 -9.98 -8.42
CA TYR A 276 2.12 -10.27 -9.29
C TYR A 276 2.52 -11.75 -9.25
N ALA A 277 2.25 -12.44 -8.13
CA ALA A 277 2.61 -13.84 -7.98
C ALA A 277 1.75 -14.74 -8.88
N GLY A 278 2.41 -15.56 -9.69
CA GLY A 278 1.73 -16.52 -10.57
C GLY A 278 1.42 -16.05 -11.98
N ASP A 279 1.59 -14.76 -12.30
CA ASP A 279 1.52 -14.23 -13.68
C ASP A 279 2.93 -13.86 -14.18
N GLU A 280 3.46 -14.60 -15.14
CA GLU A 280 4.84 -14.44 -15.62
C GLU A 280 5.16 -13.02 -16.11
N LYS A 281 4.21 -12.32 -16.77
CA LYS A 281 4.39 -10.94 -17.24
C LYS A 281 4.45 -9.97 -16.07
N LEU A 282 3.56 -10.12 -15.10
CA LEU A 282 3.51 -9.29 -13.91
C LEU A 282 4.68 -9.55 -12.96
N GLU A 283 5.13 -10.79 -12.79
CA GLU A 283 6.33 -11.08 -12.00
C GLU A 283 7.60 -10.42 -12.56
N ARG A 284 7.73 -10.36 -13.90
CA ARG A 284 8.82 -9.66 -14.58
C ARG A 284 8.71 -8.15 -14.35
N TYR A 285 7.52 -7.59 -14.53
CA TYR A 285 7.25 -6.18 -14.29
C TYR A 285 7.58 -5.79 -12.84
N PHE A 286 7.13 -6.59 -11.87
CA PHE A 286 7.40 -6.39 -10.45
C PHE A 286 8.91 -6.29 -10.17
N ARG A 287 9.69 -7.28 -10.61
CA ARG A 287 11.13 -7.29 -10.36
C ARG A 287 11.84 -6.11 -11.03
N ALA A 288 11.45 -5.76 -12.25
CA ALA A 288 12.03 -4.63 -12.97
C ALA A 288 11.67 -3.29 -12.31
N MET A 289 10.41 -3.10 -11.93
CA MET A 289 9.98 -1.88 -11.23
C MET A 289 10.60 -1.76 -9.84
N MET A 290 10.72 -2.87 -9.08
CA MET A 290 11.47 -2.87 -7.82
C MET A 290 12.93 -2.47 -8.04
N TRP A 291 13.58 -2.96 -9.09
CA TRP A 291 14.94 -2.56 -9.44
C TRP A 291 15.04 -1.06 -9.71
N TYR A 292 14.20 -0.53 -10.57
CA TYR A 292 14.18 0.88 -10.96
C TYR A 292 13.71 1.82 -9.83
N GLY A 293 12.90 1.34 -8.91
CA GLY A 293 12.34 2.14 -7.82
C GLY A 293 13.20 2.17 -6.56
N ARG A 294 13.88 1.07 -6.23
CA ARG A 294 14.64 0.96 -4.98
C ARG A 294 16.06 1.51 -5.07
N ARG A 295 16.69 1.41 -6.25
CA ARG A 295 18.09 1.85 -6.41
C ARG A 295 18.22 3.37 -6.39
N ASN A 296 18.94 3.86 -5.39
CA ASN A 296 19.23 5.27 -5.19
C ASN A 296 20.63 5.59 -5.72
N PHE A 297 20.76 6.54 -6.64
CA PHE A 297 22.03 7.11 -7.08
C PHE A 297 22.35 8.27 -6.12
N ASN A 298 23.20 7.98 -5.15
CA ASN A 298 23.50 8.88 -4.03
C ASN A 298 24.16 10.18 -4.49
N ALA A 299 23.54 11.30 -4.16
CA ALA A 299 24.04 12.63 -4.54
C ALA A 299 25.40 13.01 -3.92
N SER A 300 25.83 12.35 -2.83
CA SER A 300 27.14 12.58 -2.21
C SER A 300 28.26 11.73 -2.82
N GLU A 301 27.93 10.77 -3.68
CA GLU A 301 28.89 9.93 -4.38
C GLU A 301 29.08 10.43 -5.82
N GLU A 302 30.22 11.01 -6.12
CA GLU A 302 30.49 11.71 -7.39
C GLU A 302 30.26 10.83 -8.63
N ALA A 303 30.60 9.54 -8.58
CA ALA A 303 30.37 8.60 -9.66
C ALA A 303 28.86 8.36 -9.91
N GLU A 304 28.05 8.25 -8.85
CA GLU A 304 26.60 8.07 -8.95
C GLU A 304 25.89 9.38 -9.35
N LEU A 305 26.43 10.54 -8.92
CA LEU A 305 25.96 11.85 -9.36
C LEU A 305 26.18 12.05 -10.87
N ARG A 306 27.37 11.69 -11.40
CA ARG A 306 27.64 11.69 -12.85
C ARG A 306 26.73 10.71 -13.59
N SER A 307 26.52 9.50 -13.07
CA SER A 307 25.57 8.52 -13.64
C SER A 307 24.17 9.10 -13.77
N SER A 308 23.67 9.81 -12.75
CA SER A 308 22.34 10.41 -12.79
C SER A 308 22.21 11.53 -13.83
N ILE A 309 23.26 12.33 -14.04
CA ILE A 309 23.32 13.31 -15.12
C ILE A 309 23.22 12.61 -16.48
N LEU A 310 24.06 11.60 -16.73
CA LEU A 310 24.06 10.83 -17.99
C LEU A 310 22.71 10.16 -18.26
N MET A 311 22.09 9.63 -17.20
CA MET A 311 20.75 9.03 -17.29
C MET A 311 19.69 10.07 -17.69
N CYS A 312 19.69 11.24 -17.06
CA CYS A 312 18.78 12.33 -17.42
C CYS A 312 18.96 12.79 -18.86
N LEU A 313 20.20 12.89 -19.35
CA LEU A 313 20.48 13.23 -20.75
C LEU A 313 19.94 12.16 -21.71
N ALA A 314 20.16 10.88 -21.40
CA ALA A 314 19.62 9.77 -22.21
C ALA A 314 18.07 9.77 -22.24
N MET A 315 17.43 10.12 -21.11
CA MET A 315 15.99 10.30 -21.04
C MET A 315 15.51 11.47 -21.89
N ASP A 316 16.17 12.64 -21.83
CA ASP A 316 15.81 13.85 -22.60
C ASP A 316 15.94 13.61 -24.11
N GLU A 317 16.87 12.75 -24.54
CA GLU A 317 17.09 12.38 -25.95
C GLU A 317 16.00 11.47 -26.51
N GLY A 318 15.53 10.47 -25.77
CA GLY A 318 14.70 9.42 -26.36
C GLY A 318 13.46 8.97 -25.56
N ALA A 319 13.46 9.09 -24.25
CA ALA A 319 12.50 8.40 -23.38
C ALA A 319 11.71 9.30 -22.41
N GLY A 320 12.04 10.59 -22.31
CA GLY A 320 11.49 11.48 -21.29
C GLY A 320 9.96 11.63 -21.32
N ASP A 321 9.34 11.68 -22.50
CA ASP A 321 7.88 11.75 -22.62
C ASP A 321 7.20 10.43 -22.20
N THR A 322 7.81 9.27 -22.49
CA THR A 322 7.31 7.96 -22.09
C THR A 322 7.45 7.80 -20.58
N TRP A 323 8.60 8.17 -20.03
CA TRP A 323 8.85 8.17 -18.59
C TRP A 323 7.83 9.04 -17.83
N LYS A 324 7.61 10.30 -18.27
CA LYS A 324 6.62 11.20 -17.66
C LYS A 324 5.22 10.58 -17.68
N LYS A 325 4.78 10.05 -18.82
CA LYS A 325 3.46 9.41 -18.91
C LYS A 325 3.34 8.23 -17.94
N MET A 326 4.36 7.38 -17.84
CA MET A 326 4.37 6.25 -16.92
C MET A 326 4.39 6.72 -15.47
N TYR A 327 5.20 7.74 -15.16
CA TYR A 327 5.25 8.35 -13.83
C TYR A 327 3.89 8.95 -13.42
N GLU A 328 3.23 9.69 -14.30
CA GLU A 328 1.91 10.28 -14.07
C GLU A 328 0.84 9.22 -13.80
N ILE A 329 0.79 8.13 -14.57
CA ILE A 329 -0.18 7.05 -14.37
C ILE A 329 0.04 6.38 -13.01
N THR A 330 1.27 6.04 -12.67
CA THR A 330 1.58 5.39 -11.39
C THR A 330 1.40 6.34 -10.19
N ALA A 331 1.68 7.64 -10.37
CA ALA A 331 1.41 8.67 -9.36
C ALA A 331 -0.09 8.89 -9.14
N PHE A 332 -0.90 8.78 -10.18
CA PHE A 332 -2.37 8.86 -10.06
C PHE A 332 -2.92 7.79 -9.12
N PHE A 333 -2.41 6.57 -9.18
CA PHE A 333 -2.79 5.50 -8.26
C PHE A 333 -2.17 5.67 -6.87
N ALA A 334 -0.85 5.68 -6.78
CA ALA A 334 -0.09 5.48 -5.54
C ALA A 334 0.49 6.77 -4.92
N GLY A 335 0.45 7.89 -5.63
CA GLY A 335 1.06 9.14 -5.20
C GLY A 335 2.40 9.43 -5.87
N GLU A 336 2.90 10.64 -5.67
CA GLU A 336 4.21 11.05 -6.17
C GLU A 336 5.34 10.49 -5.30
N SER A 337 6.55 10.39 -5.86
CA SER A 337 7.74 10.02 -5.10
C SER A 337 8.26 11.20 -4.29
N ASP A 338 8.76 10.96 -3.08
CA ASP A 338 9.50 11.94 -2.28
C ASP A 338 11.00 11.96 -2.61
N ASP A 339 11.49 11.03 -3.43
CA ASP A 339 12.84 11.02 -3.97
C ASP A 339 13.03 12.04 -5.10
N LEU A 340 14.29 12.43 -5.38
CA LEU A 340 14.64 13.25 -6.53
C LEU A 340 14.60 12.42 -7.82
N SER A 341 14.06 13.01 -8.88
CA SER A 341 13.80 12.36 -10.14
C SER A 341 14.31 13.15 -11.36
N TYR A 342 14.01 12.67 -12.54
CA TYR A 342 14.25 13.39 -13.80
C TYR A 342 13.61 14.79 -13.80
N LEU A 343 12.46 14.97 -13.14
CA LEU A 343 11.77 16.25 -13.06
C LEU A 343 12.55 17.30 -12.25
N ASP A 344 13.32 16.86 -11.26
CA ASP A 344 14.16 17.70 -10.42
C ASP A 344 15.53 17.96 -11.06
N TYR A 345 16.15 16.90 -11.59
CA TYR A 345 17.52 16.92 -12.07
C TYR A 345 17.68 17.60 -13.43
N MET A 346 16.79 17.36 -14.38
CA MET A 346 16.94 17.93 -15.73
C MET A 346 16.92 19.48 -15.76
N PRO A 347 16.05 20.20 -15.00
CA PRO A 347 16.16 21.65 -14.84
C PRO A 347 17.46 22.10 -14.18
N ALA A 348 17.99 21.35 -13.22
CA ALA A 348 19.26 21.66 -12.56
C ALA A 348 20.45 21.47 -13.50
N ILE A 349 20.46 20.41 -14.32
CA ILE A 349 21.45 20.17 -15.38
C ILE A 349 21.47 21.34 -16.36
N LYS A 350 20.30 21.75 -16.88
CA LYS A 350 20.18 22.89 -17.77
C LYS A 350 20.64 24.21 -17.14
N THR A 351 20.46 24.37 -15.82
CA THR A 351 20.95 25.53 -15.09
C THR A 351 22.46 25.52 -14.92
N ALA A 352 23.07 24.37 -14.64
CA ALA A 352 24.49 24.24 -14.37
C ALA A 352 25.34 24.28 -15.64
N PHE A 353 24.91 23.59 -16.69
CA PHE A 353 25.69 23.39 -17.93
C PHE A 353 25.15 24.19 -19.12
N GLY A 354 23.93 24.71 -19.05
CA GLY A 354 23.27 25.44 -20.15
C GLY A 354 22.20 24.62 -20.85
N GLU A 355 21.26 25.29 -21.52
CA GLU A 355 20.08 24.67 -22.17
C GLU A 355 20.41 23.70 -23.32
N ASP A 356 21.52 23.93 -24.05
CA ASP A 356 21.92 23.22 -25.24
C ASP A 356 23.31 22.59 -25.10
N ALA A 357 23.75 22.24 -23.86
CA ALA A 357 25.07 21.66 -23.64
C ALA A 357 25.11 20.20 -24.16
N GLU A 358 26.12 19.92 -24.98
CA GLU A 358 26.39 18.58 -25.52
C GLU A 358 27.17 17.74 -24.49
N LEU A 359 27.12 16.40 -24.62
CA LEU A 359 27.77 15.45 -23.70
C LEU A 359 29.26 15.74 -23.50
N GLU A 360 29.98 16.03 -24.60
CA GLU A 360 31.42 16.36 -24.55
C GLU A 360 31.69 17.63 -23.73
N ASP A 361 30.83 18.68 -23.87
CA ASP A 361 30.96 19.95 -23.13
C ASP A 361 30.71 19.73 -21.63
N ILE A 362 29.70 18.92 -21.28
CA ILE A 362 29.35 18.58 -19.89
C ILE A 362 30.49 17.77 -19.21
N ALA A 363 31.07 16.81 -19.95
CA ALA A 363 32.15 15.97 -19.42
C ALA A 363 33.46 16.72 -19.16
N GLU A 364 33.67 17.87 -19.79
CA GLU A 364 34.86 18.73 -19.61
C GLU A 364 34.64 19.88 -18.60
N ASP A 365 33.39 20.14 -18.15
CA ASP A 365 33.01 21.27 -17.30
C ASP A 365 32.94 20.89 -15.79
N GLU A 366 34.11 20.92 -15.12
CA GLU A 366 34.18 20.71 -13.67
C GLU A 366 33.41 21.79 -12.85
N ASP A 367 33.44 23.06 -13.31
CA ASP A 367 32.72 24.15 -12.63
C ASP A 367 31.19 23.95 -12.75
N GLY A 368 30.71 23.40 -13.87
CA GLY A 368 29.32 23.00 -14.08
C GLY A 368 28.90 21.84 -13.16
N LEU A 369 29.78 20.82 -13.00
CA LEU A 369 29.51 19.71 -12.10
C LEU A 369 29.41 20.15 -10.64
N ASP A 370 30.33 21.03 -10.17
CA ASP A 370 30.28 21.61 -8.83
C ASP A 370 28.97 22.41 -8.63
N THR A 371 28.56 23.20 -9.65
CA THR A 371 27.32 23.97 -9.61
C THR A 371 26.10 23.05 -9.52
N PHE A 372 26.09 21.95 -10.28
CA PHE A 372 25.01 20.97 -10.23
C PHE A 372 24.93 20.27 -8.86
N ALA A 373 26.08 19.88 -8.30
CA ALA A 373 26.15 19.27 -6.97
C ALA A 373 25.61 20.23 -5.88
N ASP A 374 25.95 21.53 -5.97
CA ASP A 374 25.44 22.54 -5.04
C ASP A 374 23.92 22.70 -5.17
N LEU A 375 23.37 22.74 -6.40
CA LEU A 375 21.94 22.79 -6.64
C LEU A 375 21.20 21.57 -6.05
N VAL A 376 21.71 20.36 -6.29
CA VAL A 376 21.14 19.14 -5.74
C VAL A 376 21.21 19.14 -4.21
N ASN A 377 22.31 19.63 -3.62
CA ASN A 377 22.45 19.73 -2.16
C ASN A 377 21.40 20.68 -1.53
N GLU A 378 20.96 21.71 -2.25
CA GLU A 378 19.90 22.61 -1.80
C GLU A 378 18.49 22.05 -1.97
N MET A 379 18.30 21.00 -2.80
CA MET A 379 17.00 20.35 -2.96
C MET A 379 16.59 19.59 -1.70
N ARG A 380 15.30 19.26 -1.58
CA ARG A 380 14.76 18.42 -0.50
C ARG A 380 15.42 17.05 -0.49
N GLY A 381 15.46 16.43 0.69
CA GLY A 381 15.71 14.98 0.81
C GLY A 381 14.40 14.22 0.96
N PRO A 382 14.40 12.89 0.75
CA PRO A 382 13.22 12.07 0.97
C PRO A 382 12.82 12.06 2.46
N VAL A 383 11.53 11.98 2.70
CA VAL A 383 10.92 11.94 4.03
C VAL A 383 10.98 10.54 4.62
N ILE A 384 10.67 9.56 3.76
CA ILE A 384 10.67 8.15 4.12
C ILE A 384 12.03 7.55 3.79
N ASN A 385 12.71 6.98 4.81
CA ASN A 385 14.00 6.32 4.59
C ASN A 385 13.79 4.90 4.07
N SER A 386 14.03 4.67 2.80
CA SER A 386 13.94 3.36 2.13
C SER A 386 15.31 2.75 1.78
N VAL A 387 16.41 3.44 2.06
CA VAL A 387 17.77 2.93 1.80
C VAL A 387 18.25 2.09 2.98
N PRO A 388 18.59 0.80 2.78
CA PRO A 388 19.17 -0.04 3.83
C PRO A 388 20.51 0.55 4.29
N MET A 389 20.68 0.70 5.60
CA MET A 389 21.91 1.24 6.20
C MET A 389 22.35 0.42 7.41
N TRP A 390 23.65 0.17 7.52
CA TRP A 390 24.22 -0.44 8.72
C TRP A 390 24.26 0.57 9.87
N ASP A 391 23.99 0.12 11.10
CA ASP A 391 24.22 0.94 12.30
C ASP A 391 25.73 1.10 12.53
N ASP A 392 26.24 2.28 12.27
CA ASP A 392 27.66 2.66 12.46
C ASP A 392 27.88 3.57 13.69
N GLY A 393 26.88 3.60 14.60
CA GLY A 393 26.92 4.44 15.80
C GLY A 393 26.75 5.93 15.52
N GLY A 394 26.16 6.30 14.38
CA GLY A 394 25.89 7.68 13.98
C GLY A 394 27.07 8.37 13.28
N ALA A 395 27.99 7.60 12.69
CA ALA A 395 29.10 8.13 11.90
C ALA A 395 28.64 8.61 10.51
N THR A 396 27.61 7.95 9.93
CA THR A 396 27.00 8.34 8.64
C THR A 396 25.87 9.33 8.84
N ASP A 397 25.85 10.40 8.06
CA ASP A 397 24.71 11.29 7.95
C ASP A 397 23.63 10.58 7.12
N LYS A 398 22.62 10.06 7.81
CA LYS A 398 21.54 9.26 7.19
C LYS A 398 20.71 10.07 6.20
N ALA A 399 20.52 11.35 6.45
CA ALA A 399 19.76 12.22 5.53
C ALA A 399 20.54 12.44 4.23
N ALA A 400 21.85 12.69 4.31
CA ALA A 400 22.70 12.81 3.14
C ALA A 400 22.84 11.49 2.37
N ALA A 401 22.96 10.36 3.09
CA ALA A 401 23.08 9.05 2.47
C ALA A 401 21.79 8.57 1.76
N ASN A 402 20.65 9.07 2.17
CA ASN A 402 19.35 8.74 1.55
C ASN A 402 18.98 9.67 0.38
N LYS A 403 19.65 10.83 0.26
CA LYS A 403 19.38 11.81 -0.79
C LYS A 403 20.07 11.43 -2.09
N GLY A 404 19.32 11.33 -3.16
CA GLY A 404 19.84 11.01 -4.49
C GLY A 404 18.75 10.87 -5.53
N PHE A 405 19.17 10.53 -6.74
CA PHE A 405 18.28 10.32 -7.87
C PHE A 405 17.75 8.88 -7.88
N ARG A 406 16.46 8.72 -8.20
CA ARG A 406 15.85 7.43 -8.51
C ARG A 406 15.16 7.46 -9.86
N PHE A 407 15.41 6.43 -10.67
CA PHE A 407 14.84 6.36 -12.02
C PHE A 407 13.31 6.27 -12.00
N MET A 408 12.76 5.42 -11.15
CA MET A 408 11.31 5.28 -10.94
C MET A 408 11.03 5.15 -9.44
N GLY A 409 11.33 6.22 -8.68
CA GLY A 409 11.33 6.24 -7.22
C GLY A 409 10.05 5.68 -6.59
N GLN A 410 10.21 5.04 -5.43
CA GLN A 410 9.09 4.54 -4.63
C GLN A 410 8.20 5.70 -4.19
N ARG A 411 6.91 5.43 -3.99
CA ARG A 411 5.91 6.46 -3.75
C ARG A 411 5.84 6.84 -2.27
N TYR A 412 5.59 8.12 -2.02
CA TYR A 412 5.28 8.61 -0.68
C TYR A 412 3.96 7.99 -0.18
N SER A 413 3.90 7.60 1.08
CA SER A 413 2.68 7.15 1.74
C SER A 413 2.53 7.77 3.13
N VAL A 414 1.29 8.09 3.50
CA VAL A 414 0.93 8.68 4.80
C VAL A 414 1.39 7.79 5.97
N ASP A 415 1.16 6.48 5.86
CA ASP A 415 1.59 5.50 6.86
C ASP A 415 3.12 5.42 6.97
N GLY A 416 3.83 5.47 5.84
CA GLY A 416 5.29 5.49 5.83
C GLY A 416 5.87 6.70 6.57
N GLU A 417 5.27 7.89 6.40
CA GLU A 417 5.66 9.07 7.18
C GLU A 417 5.33 8.91 8.65
N ILE A 418 4.11 8.46 9.00
CA ILE A 418 3.70 8.23 10.39
C ILE A 418 4.68 7.25 11.06
N PHE A 419 4.94 6.12 10.43
CA PHE A 419 5.86 5.10 10.95
C PHE A 419 7.27 5.64 11.13
N SER A 420 7.79 6.40 10.14
CA SER A 420 9.13 6.98 10.22
C SER A 420 9.31 7.91 11.43
N MET A 421 8.24 8.59 11.86
CA MET A 421 8.22 9.48 13.02
C MET A 421 8.12 8.75 14.36
N LEU A 422 7.60 7.51 14.37
CA LEU A 422 7.21 6.78 15.59
C LEU A 422 8.08 5.55 15.87
N ILE A 423 9.17 5.33 15.12
CA ILE A 423 10.17 4.28 15.38
C ILE A 423 11.48 4.84 15.99
N TYR A 424 12.39 3.96 16.43
CA TYR A 424 13.55 4.23 17.24
C TYR A 424 14.39 5.45 16.87
N SER A 425 14.69 5.67 15.59
CA SER A 425 15.56 6.80 15.20
C SER A 425 14.96 8.16 15.58
N LYS A 426 13.63 8.24 15.79
CA LYS A 426 12.90 9.45 16.13
C LYS A 426 12.32 9.42 17.56
N THR A 427 11.90 8.24 18.06
CA THR A 427 11.25 8.12 19.37
C THR A 427 12.23 8.00 20.53
N GLY A 428 13.48 7.61 20.28
CA GLY A 428 14.46 7.32 21.34
C GLY A 428 14.20 5.97 22.02
N GLU A 429 14.62 5.85 23.30
CA GLU A 429 14.49 4.64 24.11
C GLU A 429 13.41 4.82 25.18
N ASN A 430 12.82 3.72 25.66
CA ASN A 430 11.96 3.76 26.83
C ASN A 430 12.77 3.74 28.15
N ALA A 431 12.09 3.80 29.29
CA ALA A 431 12.71 3.81 30.62
C ALA A 431 13.60 2.58 30.93
N ASN A 432 13.44 1.48 30.18
CA ASN A 432 14.23 0.25 30.29
C ASN A 432 15.44 0.23 29.34
N GLY A 433 15.58 1.22 28.46
CA GLY A 433 16.57 1.25 27.38
C GLY A 433 16.21 0.38 26.17
N GLU A 434 14.92 0.05 26.01
CA GLU A 434 14.40 -0.67 24.86
C GLU A 434 14.12 0.30 23.72
N LYS A 435 14.25 -0.18 22.48
CA LYS A 435 14.08 0.57 21.24
C LYS A 435 12.84 0.08 20.51
N ARG A 436 12.03 0.99 19.98
CA ARG A 436 10.86 0.67 19.14
C ARG A 436 11.33 0.44 17.72
N MET A 437 11.66 -0.80 17.37
CA MET A 437 12.25 -1.14 16.07
C MET A 437 11.22 -1.31 14.95
N LEU A 438 9.99 -1.68 15.30
CA LEU A 438 8.82 -1.74 14.41
C LEU A 438 7.72 -0.80 14.94
N PRO A 439 6.91 -0.21 14.06
CA PRO A 439 5.69 0.50 14.44
C PRO A 439 4.58 -0.51 14.80
N ASP A 440 3.41 0.01 15.17
CA ASP A 440 2.13 -0.69 15.30
C ASP A 440 1.15 -0.09 14.29
N ALA A 441 0.29 -0.88 13.68
CA ALA A 441 -0.67 -0.38 12.68
C ALA A 441 -1.64 0.65 13.30
N LEU A 442 -1.93 0.55 14.60
CA LEU A 442 -2.71 1.56 15.34
C LEU A 442 -2.06 2.95 15.29
N ASP A 443 -0.73 3.06 15.06
CA ASP A 443 -0.07 4.35 14.86
C ASP A 443 -0.67 5.13 13.69
N VAL A 444 -1.10 4.44 12.62
CA VAL A 444 -1.73 5.08 11.46
C VAL A 444 -3.08 5.68 11.85
N ALA A 445 -3.95 4.90 12.48
CA ALA A 445 -5.25 5.38 12.92
C ALA A 445 -5.13 6.48 13.98
N ALA A 446 -4.21 6.33 14.95
CA ALA A 446 -3.91 7.34 15.96
C ALA A 446 -3.36 8.63 15.35
N GLY A 447 -2.40 8.53 14.43
CA GLY A 447 -1.80 9.65 13.71
C GLY A 447 -2.80 10.44 12.88
N LEU A 448 -3.82 9.76 12.34
CA LEU A 448 -4.91 10.36 11.56
C LEU A 448 -6.09 10.85 12.43
N GLY A 449 -5.98 10.78 13.75
CA GLY A 449 -6.87 11.47 14.67
C GLY A 449 -7.68 10.57 15.60
N SER A 450 -7.60 9.24 15.52
CA SER A 450 -8.32 8.35 16.43
C SER A 450 -7.81 8.45 17.87
N ASP A 451 -8.64 8.94 18.78
CA ASP A 451 -8.35 8.90 20.21
C ASP A 451 -8.44 7.46 20.75
N ARG A 452 -9.35 6.65 20.21
CA ARG A 452 -9.50 5.25 20.60
C ARG A 452 -8.27 4.41 20.27
N ALA A 453 -7.70 4.54 19.06
CA ALA A 453 -6.46 3.87 18.68
C ALA A 453 -5.28 4.29 19.60
N TYR A 454 -5.19 5.58 19.89
CA TYR A 454 -4.17 6.10 20.80
C TYR A 454 -4.31 5.57 22.23
N GLU A 455 -5.54 5.40 22.74
CA GLU A 455 -5.80 4.77 24.04
C GLU A 455 -5.32 3.32 24.08
N ILE A 456 -5.60 2.54 23.01
CA ILE A 456 -5.16 1.14 22.89
C ILE A 456 -3.63 1.06 22.88
N LEU A 457 -2.93 1.87 22.09
CA LEU A 457 -1.47 1.97 22.09
C LEU A 457 -0.90 2.28 23.48
N LYS A 458 -1.56 3.15 24.23
CA LYS A 458 -1.17 3.49 25.58
C LYS A 458 -1.37 2.33 26.56
N GLU A 459 -2.45 1.57 26.42
CA GLU A 459 -2.70 0.36 27.22
C GLU A 459 -1.69 -0.75 26.91
N GLN A 460 -1.21 -0.87 25.67
CA GLN A 460 -0.18 -1.80 25.25
C GLN A 460 1.23 -1.37 25.71
N GLY A 461 1.44 -0.08 26.00
CA GLY A 461 2.73 0.48 26.42
C GLY A 461 3.56 1.05 25.27
N ASP A 462 3.02 1.09 24.06
CA ASP A 462 3.70 1.56 22.85
C ASP A 462 4.02 3.06 22.87
N THR A 463 3.40 3.83 23.77
CA THR A 463 3.63 5.27 23.94
C THR A 463 4.74 5.61 24.93
N GLU A 464 5.40 4.63 25.57
CA GLU A 464 6.36 4.84 26.67
C GLU A 464 7.78 5.27 26.21
N PHE A 465 7.99 5.56 24.93
CA PHE A 465 9.28 6.01 24.36
C PHE A 465 9.44 7.54 24.45
N ASP A 466 10.69 8.01 24.70
CA ASP A 466 11.01 9.38 25.11
C ASP A 466 10.36 10.49 24.26
N GLN A 467 10.27 10.33 22.94
CA GLN A 467 9.74 11.34 22.02
C GLN A 467 8.40 10.94 21.37
N TYR A 468 7.85 9.77 21.70
CA TYR A 468 6.67 9.25 21.04
C TYR A 468 5.47 10.22 21.10
N GLU A 469 5.09 10.68 22.29
CA GLU A 469 3.95 11.60 22.46
C GLU A 469 4.14 12.91 21.67
N SER A 470 5.36 13.48 21.70
CA SER A 470 5.63 14.74 21.00
C SER A 470 5.63 14.58 19.48
N ASN A 471 6.05 13.42 18.98
CA ASN A 471 6.03 13.11 17.54
C ASN A 471 4.61 12.78 17.07
N MET A 472 3.83 12.04 17.84
CA MET A 472 2.41 11.79 17.58
C MET A 472 1.60 13.09 17.50
N GLU A 473 1.86 14.07 18.40
CA GLU A 473 1.20 15.38 18.35
C GLU A 473 1.53 16.13 17.06
N LYS A 474 2.79 16.08 16.59
CA LYS A 474 3.20 16.69 15.31
C LYS A 474 2.51 16.03 14.12
N VAL A 475 2.50 14.68 14.08
CA VAL A 475 1.82 13.88 13.06
C VAL A 475 0.34 14.25 12.99
N ARG A 476 -0.36 14.21 14.12
CA ARG A 476 -1.78 14.58 14.20
C ARG A 476 -2.04 16.01 13.73
N THR A 477 -1.21 16.96 14.15
CA THR A 477 -1.34 18.36 13.77
C THR A 477 -1.15 18.52 12.26
N GLY A 478 -0.09 17.94 11.69
CA GLY A 478 0.21 18.00 10.27
C GLY A 478 -0.95 17.48 9.41
N PHE A 479 -1.42 16.26 9.65
CA PHE A 479 -2.51 15.67 8.86
C PHE A 479 -3.89 16.31 9.12
N ASN A 480 -4.12 16.93 10.30
CA ASN A 480 -5.33 17.70 10.54
C ASN A 480 -5.35 19.06 9.83
N GLU A 481 -4.19 19.66 9.60
CA GLU A 481 -4.03 20.94 8.91
C GLU A 481 -3.75 20.77 7.40
N ALA A 482 -3.63 19.50 6.92
CA ALA A 482 -3.40 19.19 5.52
C ALA A 482 -4.50 19.77 4.62
N PRO A 483 -4.15 20.51 3.55
CA PRO A 483 -5.13 21.09 2.66
C PRO A 483 -5.84 20.01 1.81
N ASP A 484 -7.01 20.34 1.26
CA ASP A 484 -7.76 19.40 0.42
C ASP A 484 -6.96 18.94 -0.79
N GLU A 485 -6.15 19.81 -1.37
CA GLU A 485 -5.29 19.52 -2.51
C GLU A 485 -4.29 18.40 -2.22
N PHE A 486 -3.80 18.27 -0.97
CA PHE A 486 -2.96 17.16 -0.56
C PHE A 486 -3.70 15.83 -0.66
N TRP A 487 -4.88 15.75 -0.05
CA TRP A 487 -5.71 14.53 -0.05
C TRP A 487 -6.22 14.15 -1.44
N GLU A 488 -6.29 15.12 -2.34
CA GLU A 488 -6.65 14.92 -3.75
C GLU A 488 -5.45 14.62 -4.65
N GLY A 489 -4.23 14.51 -4.10
CA GLY A 489 -2.99 14.28 -4.85
C GLY A 489 -2.92 12.92 -5.57
N SER A 490 -3.59 11.88 -5.03
CA SER A 490 -3.65 10.55 -5.66
C SER A 490 -4.90 9.79 -5.23
N LEU A 491 -5.15 8.62 -5.82
CA LEU A 491 -6.21 7.72 -5.37
C LEU A 491 -5.91 7.14 -3.99
N SER A 492 -4.65 6.81 -3.68
CA SER A 492 -4.24 6.35 -2.34
C SER A 492 -4.51 7.37 -1.25
N LEU A 493 -4.18 8.65 -1.48
CA LEU A 493 -4.47 9.74 -0.54
C LEU A 493 -5.98 9.97 -0.41
N SER A 494 -6.71 9.92 -1.53
CA SER A 494 -8.18 10.02 -1.53
C SER A 494 -8.85 8.86 -0.79
N TRP A 495 -8.26 7.65 -0.84
CA TRP A 495 -8.73 6.48 -0.08
C TRP A 495 -8.63 6.73 1.43
N ILE A 496 -7.45 7.11 1.90
CA ILE A 496 -7.24 7.45 3.33
C ILE A 496 -8.20 8.56 3.77
N ARG A 497 -8.35 9.63 2.99
CA ARG A 497 -9.33 10.71 3.25
C ARG A 497 -10.75 10.16 3.37
N THR A 498 -11.15 9.24 2.50
CA THR A 498 -12.51 8.67 2.44
C THR A 498 -12.85 7.87 3.69
N ILE A 499 -11.91 7.04 4.20
CA ILE A 499 -12.17 6.21 5.39
C ILE A 499 -11.88 6.92 6.71
N ARG A 500 -11.18 8.06 6.69
CA ARG A 500 -10.81 8.81 7.91
C ARG A 500 -11.98 9.21 8.81
N PRO A 501 -13.19 9.58 8.31
CA PRO A 501 -14.35 9.88 9.17
C PRO A 501 -14.80 8.72 10.08
N LEU A 502 -14.41 7.46 9.78
CA LEU A 502 -14.65 6.30 10.66
C LEU A 502 -13.93 6.44 12.01
N LEU A 503 -12.85 7.22 12.05
CA LEU A 503 -12.05 7.45 13.27
C LEU A 503 -12.66 8.50 14.21
N GLU A 504 -13.70 9.19 13.77
CA GLU A 504 -14.35 10.24 14.57
C GLU A 504 -15.32 9.67 15.60
N GLU A 505 -15.24 10.18 16.84
CA GLU A 505 -16.19 9.87 17.90
C GLU A 505 -17.59 10.42 17.58
N LYS A 506 -18.61 9.57 17.65
CA LYS A 506 -20.01 9.95 17.41
C LYS A 506 -20.71 10.32 18.73
N ASP A 507 -21.38 11.46 18.77
CA ASP A 507 -22.08 11.97 19.94
C ASP A 507 -23.45 11.29 20.16
N ASP A 508 -24.09 11.54 21.30
CA ASP A 508 -25.41 10.94 21.69
C ASP A 508 -26.58 11.23 20.73
N SER A 509 -26.37 12.01 19.65
CA SER A 509 -27.40 12.24 18.62
C SER A 509 -27.45 11.14 17.56
N TYR A 510 -26.42 10.31 17.46
CA TYR A 510 -26.34 9.17 16.55
C TYR A 510 -27.10 7.93 17.07
N PRO A 511 -27.36 6.91 16.23
CA PRO A 511 -27.89 5.63 16.69
C PRO A 511 -27.07 5.02 17.82
N PHE A 512 -27.73 4.35 18.77
CA PHE A 512 -27.09 3.89 20.01
C PHE A 512 -25.81 3.07 19.77
N PHE A 513 -25.79 2.17 18.80
CA PHE A 513 -24.64 1.33 18.55
C PHE A 513 -23.39 2.15 18.18
N MET A 514 -23.53 3.28 17.49
CA MET A 514 -22.41 4.13 17.09
C MET A 514 -21.79 4.95 18.23
N THR A 515 -22.49 5.08 19.37
CA THR A 515 -22.07 5.93 20.50
C THR A 515 -21.30 5.15 21.56
N THR A 516 -20.86 3.92 21.29
CA THR A 516 -20.20 3.05 22.25
C THR A 516 -18.70 2.90 21.93
N ASP A 517 -17.86 2.75 22.97
CA ASP A 517 -16.41 2.49 22.81
C ASP A 517 -16.17 1.23 21.94
N ALA A 518 -17.04 0.23 22.06
CA ALA A 518 -16.98 -0.99 21.27
C ALA A 518 -17.14 -0.71 19.77
N TRP A 519 -18.04 0.22 19.38
CA TRP A 519 -18.20 0.62 17.99
C TRP A 519 -17.01 1.41 17.47
N GLN A 520 -16.45 2.30 18.29
CA GLN A 520 -15.23 3.02 17.94
C GLN A 520 -14.06 2.06 17.69
N THR A 521 -13.94 1.01 18.52
CA THR A 521 -12.95 -0.05 18.31
C THR A 521 -13.18 -0.83 17.01
N LYS A 522 -14.46 -1.18 16.70
CA LYS A 522 -14.83 -1.79 15.40
C LYS A 522 -14.50 -0.87 14.22
N SER A 523 -14.75 0.42 14.37
CA SER A 523 -14.45 1.41 13.30
C SER A 523 -12.94 1.56 13.08
N VAL A 524 -12.12 1.49 14.12
CA VAL A 524 -10.65 1.41 14.00
C VAL A 524 -10.24 0.12 13.28
N GLU A 525 -10.84 -1.03 13.61
CA GLU A 525 -10.57 -2.28 12.88
C GLU A 525 -10.94 -2.17 11.40
N GLY A 526 -12.13 -1.65 11.07
CA GLY A 526 -12.57 -1.43 9.68
C GLY A 526 -11.65 -0.47 8.92
N PHE A 527 -11.21 0.61 9.57
CA PHE A 527 -10.23 1.54 9.01
C PHE A 527 -8.91 0.84 8.68
N LEU A 528 -8.33 0.11 9.64
CA LEU A 528 -7.04 -0.57 9.46
C LEU A 528 -7.12 -1.71 8.45
N ALA A 529 -8.22 -2.43 8.39
CA ALA A 529 -8.41 -3.47 7.38
C ALA A 529 -8.53 -2.89 5.97
N SER A 530 -9.30 -1.81 5.78
CA SER A 530 -9.38 -1.11 4.49
C SER A 530 -8.05 -0.45 4.10
N TRP A 531 -7.30 0.09 5.07
CA TRP A 531 -5.94 0.56 4.85
C TRP A 531 -4.99 -0.59 4.47
N THR A 532 -5.16 -1.78 5.05
CA THR A 532 -4.39 -2.98 4.69
C THR A 532 -4.64 -3.39 3.24
N GLU A 533 -5.90 -3.34 2.77
CA GLU A 533 -6.23 -3.54 1.34
C GLU A 533 -5.52 -2.53 0.45
N LEU A 534 -5.53 -1.24 0.82
CA LEU A 534 -4.79 -0.21 0.09
C LEU A 534 -3.29 -0.49 0.06
N LYS A 535 -2.69 -0.91 1.18
CA LYS A 535 -1.26 -1.25 1.24
C LYS A 535 -0.93 -2.49 0.43
N HIS A 536 -1.80 -3.48 0.47
CA HIS A 536 -1.71 -4.67 -0.35
C HIS A 536 -1.76 -4.32 -1.84
N ASP A 537 -2.68 -3.47 -2.29
CA ASP A 537 -2.81 -3.06 -3.69
C ASP A 537 -1.66 -2.16 -4.15
N THR A 538 -1.02 -1.44 -3.23
CA THR A 538 0.07 -0.52 -3.49
C THR A 538 1.45 -1.00 -3.03
N VAL A 539 1.59 -2.25 -2.62
CA VAL A 539 2.86 -2.94 -2.21
C VAL A 539 3.88 -3.15 -3.32
N LEU A 540 3.66 -2.91 -4.39
CA LEU A 540 3.66 -2.83 -5.79
C LEU A 540 2.41 -3.56 -6.28
N TYR A 541 1.29 -3.39 -5.59
CA TYR A 541 -0.03 -3.78 -6.00
C TYR A 541 -0.36 -5.31 -5.88
N ALA A 542 -1.20 -5.76 -5.03
CA ALA A 542 -1.40 -7.15 -4.63
C ALA A 542 -2.74 -7.83 -5.06
N LYS A 543 -2.95 -9.10 -4.97
CA LYS A 543 -4.03 -9.94 -5.57
C LYS A 543 -4.56 -11.02 -4.61
N GLN A 544 -5.63 -11.80 -4.78
CA GLN A 544 -6.59 -12.48 -5.68
C GLN A 544 -7.70 -13.26 -4.89
N VAL A 545 -8.72 -13.83 -5.36
CA VAL A 545 -9.76 -14.16 -6.31
C VAL A 545 -10.58 -15.47 -6.00
N ILE A 546 -11.94 -15.60 -6.19
CA ILE A 546 -13.05 -16.48 -6.69
C ILE A 546 -13.89 -17.34 -5.71
N ALA A 547 -15.15 -17.55 -5.72
CA ALA A 547 -16.39 -17.89 -6.32
C ALA A 547 -17.48 -18.61 -5.48
N GLU A 548 -18.67 -18.51 -5.74
CA GLU A 548 -20.12 -18.78 -5.65
C GLU A 548 -20.74 -19.96 -4.86
N MET A 549 -22.02 -19.86 -4.44
CA MET A 549 -23.12 -20.83 -4.53
C MET A 549 -24.47 -20.37 -3.93
N GLY A 550 -25.60 -20.75 -4.54
CA GLY A 550 -26.97 -20.37 -4.18
C GLY A 550 -27.80 -21.43 -3.42
N GLY A 551 -28.97 -21.04 -2.92
CA GLY A 551 -29.93 -21.90 -2.18
C GLY A 551 -31.34 -21.31 -2.03
N ASP A 552 -32.31 -22.08 -1.55
CA ASP A 552 -33.75 -22.02 -1.66
C ASP A 552 -34.53 -20.92 -0.86
N ASP A 553 -35.78 -20.66 -1.29
CA ASP A 553 -36.69 -19.54 -0.97
C ASP A 553 -37.51 -19.75 0.33
N PRO A 554 -37.58 -18.79 1.31
CA PRO A 554 -38.44 -18.84 2.48
C PRO A 554 -39.57 -17.78 2.55
N GLU A 555 -40.42 -17.89 3.59
CA GLU A 555 -41.69 -17.16 3.79
C GLU A 555 -41.53 -15.63 4.03
N ASP A 556 -42.59 -14.83 3.68
CA ASP A 556 -42.63 -13.37 3.80
C ASP A 556 -42.51 -12.88 5.26
N LYS A 557 -41.48 -12.11 5.56
CA LYS A 557 -41.23 -11.38 6.83
C LYS A 557 -40.92 -9.91 6.51
N ASP A 558 -41.02 -9.02 7.51
CA ASP A 558 -40.57 -7.63 7.38
C ASP A 558 -39.05 -7.57 7.40
N ASP A 559 -38.41 -7.52 6.23
CA ASP A 559 -37.01 -7.55 5.98
C ASP A 559 -36.40 -6.17 5.64
N ARG A 560 -37.07 -5.07 6.01
CA ARG A 560 -36.57 -3.71 5.86
C ARG A 560 -35.26 -3.56 6.63
N GLY A 561 -34.17 -3.31 5.89
CA GLY A 561 -32.81 -3.19 6.41
C GLY A 561 -32.42 -1.74 6.74
N TYR A 562 -31.11 -1.52 6.88
CA TYR A 562 -30.51 -0.25 7.30
C TYR A 562 -29.12 -0.09 6.64
N VAL A 563 -28.71 1.14 6.34
CA VAL A 563 -27.36 1.45 5.87
C VAL A 563 -26.55 2.01 7.03
N GLU A 564 -25.28 1.63 7.19
CA GLU A 564 -24.38 2.25 8.16
C GLU A 564 -24.34 3.76 7.92
N PRO A 565 -24.71 4.63 8.89
CA PRO A 565 -24.98 6.02 8.59
C PRO A 565 -23.71 6.90 8.57
N GLU A 566 -22.78 6.53 7.72
CA GLU A 566 -21.51 7.22 7.45
C GLU A 566 -21.60 8.01 6.12
N VAL A 567 -22.42 9.04 6.11
CA VAL A 567 -22.75 9.85 4.91
C VAL A 567 -21.51 10.41 4.22
N GLU A 568 -20.54 10.87 5.02
CA GLU A 568 -19.29 11.46 4.51
C GLU A 568 -18.43 10.42 3.80
N VAL A 569 -18.33 9.20 4.35
CA VAL A 569 -17.60 8.09 3.75
C VAL A 569 -18.21 7.69 2.41
N PHE A 570 -19.53 7.51 2.33
CA PHE A 570 -20.19 7.13 1.07
C PHE A 570 -20.09 8.22 0.00
N LYS A 571 -20.15 9.51 0.36
CA LYS A 571 -19.91 10.63 -0.57
C LYS A 571 -18.46 10.68 -1.04
N GLY A 572 -17.50 10.43 -0.13
CA GLY A 572 -16.08 10.33 -0.48
C GLY A 572 -15.82 9.19 -1.44
N LEU A 573 -16.45 8.04 -1.21
CA LEU A 573 -16.35 6.86 -2.06
C LEU A 573 -16.96 7.11 -3.45
N GLU A 574 -18.14 7.71 -3.56
CA GLU A 574 -18.74 8.12 -4.84
C GLU A 574 -17.77 9.01 -5.64
N ALA A 575 -17.19 10.02 -4.99
CA ALA A 575 -16.24 10.94 -5.62
C ALA A 575 -14.94 10.23 -6.06
N MET A 576 -14.40 9.35 -5.22
CA MET A 576 -13.17 8.61 -5.50
C MET A 576 -13.35 7.63 -6.66
N ILE A 577 -14.45 6.87 -6.70
CA ILE A 577 -14.79 5.95 -7.80
C ILE A 577 -14.95 6.72 -9.12
N THR A 578 -15.66 7.85 -9.08
CA THR A 578 -15.85 8.73 -10.26
C THR A 578 -14.51 9.22 -10.79
N ARG A 579 -13.63 9.70 -9.90
CA ARG A 579 -12.29 10.16 -10.23
C ARG A 579 -11.44 9.05 -10.84
N THR A 580 -11.53 7.83 -10.33
CA THR A 580 -10.81 6.66 -10.87
C THR A 580 -11.16 6.46 -12.35
N GLY A 581 -12.45 6.45 -12.70
CA GLY A 581 -12.92 6.29 -14.07
C GLY A 581 -12.49 7.44 -14.99
N GLU A 582 -12.67 8.69 -14.54
CA GLU A 582 -12.29 9.89 -15.32
C GLU A 582 -10.77 9.97 -15.55
N GLY A 583 -9.95 9.66 -14.54
CA GLY A 583 -8.50 9.70 -14.64
C GLY A 583 -7.95 8.66 -15.61
N LEU A 584 -8.37 7.43 -15.48
CA LEU A 584 -7.94 6.35 -16.39
C LEU A 584 -8.43 6.56 -17.82
N ASP A 585 -9.63 7.13 -18.02
CA ASP A 585 -10.12 7.53 -19.35
C ASP A 585 -9.23 8.63 -19.97
N ALA A 586 -8.82 9.62 -19.19
CA ALA A 586 -7.93 10.69 -19.64
C ALA A 586 -6.53 10.16 -20.06
N TYR A 587 -6.01 9.17 -19.35
CA TYR A 587 -4.76 8.50 -19.72
C TYR A 587 -4.91 7.46 -20.85
N GLY A 588 -6.16 7.06 -21.17
CA GLY A 588 -6.47 6.02 -22.16
C GLY A 588 -6.09 4.62 -21.70
N CYS A 589 -6.23 4.35 -20.39
CA CYS A 589 -5.86 3.09 -19.72
C CYS A 589 -7.07 2.35 -19.13
N ILE A 590 -8.27 2.57 -19.63
CA ILE A 590 -9.51 1.93 -19.18
C ILE A 590 -10.33 1.42 -20.34
N THR A 591 -11.05 0.32 -20.17
CA THR A 591 -12.02 -0.18 -21.16
C THR A 591 -13.39 0.49 -20.99
N ASP A 592 -14.21 0.46 -22.05
CA ASP A 592 -15.61 0.97 -21.97
C ASP A 592 -16.42 0.19 -20.90
N SER A 593 -16.16 -1.11 -20.72
CA SER A 593 -16.83 -1.96 -19.71
C SER A 593 -16.48 -1.53 -18.29
N ASP A 594 -15.20 -1.33 -18.01
CA ASP A 594 -14.75 -0.91 -16.68
C ASP A 594 -15.26 0.48 -16.32
N LYS A 595 -15.31 1.38 -17.30
CA LYS A 595 -15.89 2.72 -17.12
C LYS A 595 -17.39 2.68 -16.79
N ASP A 596 -18.15 1.81 -17.48
CA ASP A 596 -19.58 1.60 -17.21
C ASP A 596 -19.78 1.01 -15.81
N ASN A 597 -18.95 0.05 -15.37
CA ASN A 597 -19.00 -0.56 -14.05
C ASN A 597 -18.62 0.45 -12.95
N LEU A 598 -17.57 1.24 -13.11
CA LEU A 598 -17.25 2.33 -12.16
C LEU A 598 -18.36 3.35 -12.03
N THR A 599 -19.04 3.69 -13.13
CA THR A 599 -20.20 4.58 -13.09
C THR A 599 -21.33 3.97 -12.24
N GLN A 600 -21.61 2.68 -12.39
CA GLN A 600 -22.64 1.99 -11.60
C GLN A 600 -22.23 1.86 -10.12
N LEU A 601 -20.96 1.62 -9.84
CA LEU A 601 -20.45 1.53 -8.46
C LEU A 601 -20.50 2.91 -7.77
N ALA A 602 -20.14 4.00 -8.47
CA ALA A 602 -20.29 5.36 -7.96
C ALA A 602 -21.77 5.71 -7.68
N ASP A 603 -22.68 5.36 -8.60
CA ASP A 603 -24.13 5.54 -8.42
C ASP A 603 -24.64 4.78 -7.18
N LEU A 604 -24.14 3.56 -6.93
CA LEU A 604 -24.48 2.79 -5.72
C LEU A 604 -24.01 3.52 -4.45
N ALA A 605 -22.77 3.96 -4.40
CA ALA A 605 -22.23 4.71 -3.25
C ALA A 605 -23.04 6.00 -3.00
N GLY A 606 -23.38 6.75 -4.04
CA GLY A 606 -24.23 7.95 -3.95
C GLY A 606 -25.65 7.65 -3.42
N GLN A 607 -26.25 6.53 -3.83
CA GLN A 607 -27.57 6.11 -3.30
C GLN A 607 -27.48 5.72 -1.82
N LEU A 608 -26.43 5.02 -1.40
CA LEU A 608 -26.18 4.69 0.02
C LEU A 608 -25.96 5.96 0.86
N ALA A 609 -25.23 6.97 0.33
CA ALA A 609 -25.10 8.27 0.99
C ALA A 609 -26.45 8.96 1.22
N VAL A 610 -27.33 8.93 0.21
CA VAL A 610 -28.70 9.51 0.31
C VAL A 610 -29.55 8.77 1.34
N ILE A 611 -29.51 7.44 1.39
CA ILE A 611 -30.24 6.63 2.37
C ILE A 611 -29.72 6.94 3.78
N SER A 612 -28.41 6.89 4.01
CA SER A 612 -27.76 7.24 5.29
C SER A 612 -28.14 8.65 5.77
N GLU A 613 -28.17 9.65 4.87
CA GLU A 613 -28.62 11.01 5.22
C GLU A 613 -30.10 11.03 5.66
N LYS A 614 -30.97 10.28 5.00
CA LYS A 614 -32.39 10.16 5.39
C LYS A 614 -32.56 9.49 6.74
N GLU A 615 -31.79 8.45 7.02
CA GLU A 615 -31.77 7.75 8.31
C GLU A 615 -31.38 8.68 9.45
N LEU A 616 -30.35 9.52 9.27
CA LEU A 616 -29.93 10.50 10.27
C LEU A 616 -30.90 11.69 10.45
N THR A 617 -31.63 12.06 9.40
CA THR A 617 -32.47 13.27 9.40
C THR A 617 -33.98 13.04 9.52
N GLY A 618 -34.43 11.77 9.57
CA GLY A 618 -35.82 11.39 9.62
C GLY A 618 -36.50 11.51 8.27
N GLY A 619 -35.75 11.44 7.18
CA GLY A 619 -36.27 11.34 5.82
C GLY A 619 -36.98 10.00 5.58
N SER A 620 -38.05 9.98 4.79
CA SER A 620 -38.73 8.72 4.46
C SER A 620 -37.86 7.90 3.48
N ILE A 621 -37.56 6.66 3.84
CA ILE A 621 -36.98 5.65 2.96
C ILE A 621 -38.10 5.12 2.06
N THR A 622 -37.89 5.08 0.76
CA THR A 622 -38.85 4.60 -0.23
C THR A 622 -38.81 3.07 -0.38
N ASP A 623 -39.82 2.48 -1.01
CA ASP A 623 -39.83 1.04 -1.28
C ASP A 623 -38.66 0.64 -2.21
N ASP A 624 -38.28 1.49 -3.17
CA ASP A 624 -37.15 1.25 -4.08
C ASP A 624 -35.81 1.27 -3.31
N GLU A 625 -35.65 2.16 -2.32
CA GLU A 625 -34.42 2.21 -1.46
C GLU A 625 -34.37 1.00 -0.51
N TYR A 626 -35.51 0.55 0.04
CA TYR A 626 -35.52 -0.72 0.78
C TYR A 626 -35.22 -1.92 -0.12
N GLU A 627 -35.64 -1.91 -1.40
CA GLU A 627 -35.29 -2.95 -2.35
C GLU A 627 -33.80 -2.93 -2.68
N LEU A 628 -33.17 -1.74 -2.77
CA LEU A 628 -31.71 -1.62 -2.94
C LEU A 628 -30.99 -2.27 -1.75
N ILE A 629 -31.37 -1.94 -0.51
CA ILE A 629 -30.79 -2.56 0.70
C ILE A 629 -30.97 -4.09 0.68
N ARG A 630 -32.16 -4.56 0.29
CA ARG A 630 -32.48 -6.00 0.23
C ARG A 630 -31.68 -6.74 -0.82
N SER A 631 -31.48 -6.16 -2.00
CA SER A 631 -30.76 -6.74 -3.13
C SER A 631 -29.28 -6.41 -3.17
N TYR A 632 -28.78 -5.71 -2.16
CA TYR A 632 -27.40 -5.21 -2.09
C TYR A 632 -26.36 -6.31 -2.31
N GLY A 633 -26.54 -7.50 -1.70
CA GLY A 633 -25.64 -8.65 -1.88
C GLY A 633 -25.43 -9.01 -3.35
N GLY A 634 -26.52 -9.20 -4.10
CA GLY A 634 -26.43 -9.50 -5.53
C GLY A 634 -25.84 -8.38 -6.39
N THR A 635 -25.90 -7.13 -5.91
CA THR A 635 -25.28 -6.00 -6.59
C THR A 635 -23.76 -6.03 -6.42
N ILE A 636 -23.25 -6.22 -5.19
CA ILE A 636 -21.80 -6.30 -4.96
C ILE A 636 -21.18 -7.62 -5.45
N GLU A 637 -21.96 -8.72 -5.49
CA GLU A 637 -21.58 -9.97 -6.15
C GLU A 637 -21.29 -9.76 -7.65
N HIS A 638 -22.09 -8.94 -8.34
CA HIS A 638 -21.86 -8.61 -9.74
C HIS A 638 -20.50 -7.89 -9.93
N PHE A 639 -20.21 -6.89 -9.10
CA PHE A 639 -18.92 -6.17 -9.16
C PHE A 639 -17.75 -7.08 -8.85
N TRP A 640 -17.89 -7.91 -7.82
CA TRP A 640 -16.90 -8.92 -7.48
C TRP A 640 -16.62 -9.85 -8.67
N TYR A 641 -17.69 -10.40 -9.29
CA TYR A 641 -17.56 -11.31 -10.42
C TYR A 641 -16.84 -10.68 -11.62
N ASP A 642 -17.15 -9.43 -11.94
CA ASP A 642 -16.56 -8.72 -13.07
C ASP A 642 -15.09 -8.34 -12.80
N ALA A 643 -14.75 -7.95 -11.57
CA ALA A 643 -13.38 -7.63 -11.17
C ALA A 643 -12.45 -8.84 -11.20
N VAL A 644 -13.00 -10.00 -10.83
CA VAL A 644 -12.27 -11.25 -10.59
C VAL A 644 -12.09 -12.08 -11.86
N ARG A 645 -12.98 -11.96 -12.84
CA ARG A 645 -13.12 -12.85 -13.99
C ARG A 645 -11.90 -12.94 -14.93
N ASP A 646 -11.01 -11.98 -14.97
CA ASP A 646 -9.76 -11.91 -15.77
C ASP A 646 -9.82 -12.64 -17.15
N GLY A 647 -10.98 -12.55 -17.83
CA GLY A 647 -11.20 -13.15 -19.15
C GLY A 647 -11.52 -14.66 -19.17
N GLU A 648 -11.65 -15.31 -18.03
CA GLU A 648 -12.02 -16.73 -17.95
C GLU A 648 -13.53 -16.96 -18.24
N GLU A 649 -13.84 -18.01 -19.02
CA GLU A 649 -15.21 -18.46 -19.26
C GLU A 649 -15.54 -19.61 -18.27
N GLY A 650 -16.39 -19.38 -17.29
CA GLY A 650 -16.87 -20.47 -16.40
C GLY A 650 -17.44 -19.95 -15.09
N TYR A 651 -17.84 -20.91 -14.26
CA TYR A 651 -18.25 -20.69 -12.89
C TYR A 651 -17.02 -20.46 -12.01
N ILE A 652 -17.11 -19.50 -11.20
CA ILE A 652 -16.07 -19.03 -10.29
C ILE A 652 -16.59 -19.21 -8.85
N ALA A 653 -15.85 -19.95 -7.88
CA ALA A 653 -16.28 -20.31 -6.50
C ALA A 653 -15.71 -19.41 -5.36
N PRO A 654 -16.49 -18.63 -4.41
CA PRO A 654 -15.90 -17.76 -3.36
C PRO A 654 -14.85 -18.43 -2.46
N GLU A 655 -14.89 -19.74 -2.31
CA GLU A 655 -13.94 -20.46 -1.47
C GLU A 655 -12.55 -20.62 -2.12
N GLU A 656 -12.43 -20.35 -3.41
CA GLU A 656 -11.15 -20.40 -4.13
C GLU A 656 -10.47 -19.02 -4.14
N HIS A 657 -11.21 -17.96 -3.76
CA HIS A 657 -10.76 -16.58 -3.79
C HIS A 657 -11.37 -15.80 -2.60
N PRO A 658 -10.84 -16.06 -1.41
CA PRO A 658 -11.32 -15.43 -0.19
C PRO A 658 -10.95 -13.94 -0.17
N ALA A 659 -11.76 -13.12 0.51
CA ALA A 659 -11.46 -11.71 0.79
C ALA A 659 -10.19 -11.50 1.63
N ALA A 660 -9.58 -12.58 2.11
CA ALA A 660 -8.39 -12.57 2.95
C ALA A 660 -7.12 -12.30 2.13
N LEU A 661 -6.29 -11.38 2.63
CA LEU A 661 -5.02 -10.98 2.03
C LEU A 661 -3.99 -10.60 3.11
N VAL A 662 -2.70 -10.48 2.73
CA VAL A 662 -1.63 -10.09 3.65
C VAL A 662 -0.62 -9.19 2.95
N THR A 663 -0.05 -8.23 3.67
CA THR A 663 0.98 -7.33 3.16
C THR A 663 1.98 -6.92 4.23
N ASP A 664 3.24 -6.79 3.85
CA ASP A 664 4.27 -6.21 4.71
C ASP A 664 4.21 -4.66 4.67
N VAL A 665 4.10 -4.05 5.84
CA VAL A 665 3.92 -2.59 5.97
C VAL A 665 5.14 -1.87 6.55
N ALA A 666 6.00 -2.57 7.28
CA ALA A 666 7.26 -2.02 7.79
C ALA A 666 8.33 -3.10 7.94
N THR A 667 9.60 -2.73 7.72
CA THR A 667 10.75 -3.65 7.87
C THR A 667 11.66 -3.19 8.99
N GLY A 668 11.92 -4.09 9.95
CA GLY A 668 12.85 -3.89 11.06
C GLY A 668 14.12 -4.72 10.93
N ASP A 669 14.83 -4.94 12.07
CA ASP A 669 16.09 -5.72 12.12
C ASP A 669 15.80 -7.23 12.02
N GLY A 670 15.71 -7.72 10.78
CA GLY A 670 15.49 -9.15 10.48
C GLY A 670 14.03 -9.60 10.53
N SER A 671 13.09 -8.71 10.76
CA SER A 671 11.65 -8.97 10.75
C SER A 671 10.90 -7.91 9.95
N VAL A 672 9.66 -8.24 9.61
CA VAL A 672 8.69 -7.33 9.02
C VAL A 672 7.44 -7.28 9.88
N LEU A 673 6.77 -6.15 9.88
CA LEU A 673 5.40 -6.05 10.35
C LEU A 673 4.48 -6.42 9.19
N GLU A 674 3.77 -7.53 9.35
CA GLU A 674 2.73 -7.97 8.43
C GLU A 674 1.36 -7.54 8.95
N CYS A 675 0.54 -6.99 8.07
CA CYS A 675 -0.87 -6.76 8.30
C CYS A 675 -1.69 -7.62 7.35
N GLY A 676 -2.79 -8.20 7.83
CA GLY A 676 -3.65 -9.02 7.01
C GLY A 676 -5.12 -8.83 7.30
N THR A 677 -5.97 -9.11 6.30
CA THR A 677 -7.40 -9.33 6.48
C THR A 677 -7.70 -10.83 6.50
N GLY A 678 -8.81 -11.20 7.12
CA GLY A 678 -9.37 -12.55 7.02
C GLY A 678 -10.59 -12.56 6.09
N ASN A 679 -11.21 -13.72 5.97
CA ASN A 679 -12.55 -13.82 5.40
C ASN A 679 -13.54 -12.91 6.14
N ALA A 680 -14.64 -12.50 5.49
CA ALA A 680 -15.58 -11.56 6.07
C ALA A 680 -16.24 -12.09 7.36
N GLY A 681 -16.26 -11.26 8.40
CA GLY A 681 -16.91 -11.50 9.67
C GLY A 681 -18.41 -11.19 9.59
N TRP A 682 -19.21 -11.88 10.42
CA TRP A 682 -20.65 -11.63 10.52
C TRP A 682 -20.97 -10.67 11.66
N ILE A 683 -21.68 -9.58 11.35
CA ILE A 683 -22.14 -8.61 12.36
C ILE A 683 -23.66 -8.64 12.51
N LEU A 684 -24.16 -8.49 13.75
CA LEU A 684 -25.56 -8.20 14.06
C LEU A 684 -25.64 -6.84 14.75
N VAL A 685 -26.53 -5.97 14.29
CA VAL A 685 -26.67 -4.58 14.77
C VAL A 685 -28.14 -4.29 15.10
N LEU A 686 -28.36 -3.58 16.22
CA LEU A 686 -29.67 -3.04 16.60
C LEU A 686 -29.88 -1.70 15.91
N VAL A 687 -30.67 -1.69 14.85
CA VAL A 687 -30.94 -0.52 14.05
C VAL A 687 -32.31 0.08 14.33
N PRO A 688 -32.46 1.41 14.36
CA PRO A 688 -33.74 2.09 14.52
C PRO A 688 -34.44 2.28 13.16
N VAL A 689 -35.52 1.58 12.91
CA VAL A 689 -36.36 1.75 11.72
C VAL A 689 -37.75 2.22 12.17
N ASP A 690 -38.21 3.37 11.68
CA ASP A 690 -39.48 4.02 12.09
C ASP A 690 -39.62 4.19 13.61
N GLY A 691 -38.49 4.39 14.35
CA GLY A 691 -38.45 4.55 15.82
C GLY A 691 -38.57 3.24 16.61
N GLU A 692 -38.57 2.08 15.96
CA GLU A 692 -38.54 0.75 16.57
C GLU A 692 -37.16 0.09 16.35
N LEU A 693 -36.63 -0.59 17.38
CA LEU A 693 -35.39 -1.35 17.25
C LEU A 693 -35.62 -2.70 16.60
N ARG A 694 -34.75 -3.06 15.68
CA ARG A 694 -34.67 -4.40 15.07
C ARG A 694 -33.21 -4.84 14.89
N ILE A 695 -33.01 -6.14 14.80
CA ILE A 695 -31.71 -6.72 14.44
C ILE A 695 -31.62 -6.72 12.91
N ALA A 696 -30.52 -6.17 12.39
CA ALA A 696 -30.09 -6.32 11.01
C ALA A 696 -28.70 -6.99 10.98
N GLY A 697 -28.44 -7.77 9.92
CA GLY A 697 -27.18 -8.49 9.77
C GLY A 697 -26.37 -7.98 8.58
N GLY A 698 -25.05 -7.97 8.70
CA GLY A 698 -24.14 -7.57 7.62
C GLY A 698 -22.80 -8.29 7.71
N THR A 699 -21.89 -7.89 6.87
CA THR A 699 -20.49 -8.39 6.86
C THR A 699 -19.54 -7.25 7.18
N VAL A 700 -18.46 -7.57 7.89
CA VAL A 700 -17.43 -6.63 8.31
C VAL A 700 -16.05 -7.25 8.08
N PHE A 701 -15.05 -6.40 8.00
CA PHE A 701 -13.65 -6.81 7.99
C PHE A 701 -13.26 -7.58 9.25
N SER A 702 -12.18 -8.32 9.12
CA SER A 702 -11.35 -8.75 10.23
C SER A 702 -9.92 -8.31 9.96
N PHE A 703 -9.19 -8.00 11.02
CA PHE A 703 -7.84 -7.46 10.95
C PHE A 703 -6.88 -8.34 11.75
N TYR A 704 -5.68 -8.51 11.21
CA TYR A 704 -4.55 -9.22 11.80
C TYR A 704 -3.29 -8.38 11.69
N GLU A 705 -2.46 -8.44 12.71
CA GLU A 705 -1.17 -7.79 12.78
C GLU A 705 -0.18 -8.66 13.53
N PHE A 706 1.00 -8.86 12.96
CA PHE A 706 2.01 -9.74 13.54
C PHE A 706 3.41 -9.46 12.99
N GLU A 707 4.42 -9.81 13.79
CA GLU A 707 5.81 -9.78 13.36
C GLU A 707 6.17 -11.09 12.63
N TRP A 708 6.84 -10.99 11.47
CA TRP A 708 7.23 -12.13 10.63
C TRP A 708 8.69 -12.01 10.17
N PRO A 709 9.42 -13.12 9.89
CA PRO A 709 10.79 -13.06 9.40
C PRO A 709 10.90 -12.37 8.03
N SER A 710 11.75 -11.35 7.91
CA SER A 710 11.95 -10.64 6.63
C SER A 710 12.48 -11.53 5.49
N SER A 711 13.11 -12.66 5.82
CA SER A 711 13.60 -13.65 4.86
C SER A 711 12.51 -14.54 4.26
N ASP A 712 11.28 -14.44 4.75
CA ASP A 712 10.17 -15.33 4.39
C ASP A 712 8.83 -14.58 4.31
N ARG A 713 8.83 -13.39 3.67
CA ARG A 713 7.63 -12.56 3.49
C ARG A 713 6.48 -13.38 2.94
N LEU A 714 5.31 -13.26 3.54
CA LEU A 714 4.13 -14.04 3.16
C LEU A 714 3.57 -13.61 1.80
N THR A 715 3.00 -14.57 1.10
CA THR A 715 2.11 -14.35 -0.03
C THR A 715 0.67 -14.60 0.41
N ASP A 716 -0.32 -14.09 -0.33
CA ASP A 716 -1.74 -14.33 -0.03
C ASP A 716 -2.07 -15.83 -0.01
N ASP A 717 -1.44 -16.59 -0.91
CA ASP A 717 -1.62 -18.05 -0.98
C ASP A 717 -1.11 -18.77 0.29
N GLU A 718 0.05 -18.36 0.81
CA GLU A 718 0.60 -18.87 2.07
C GLU A 718 -0.26 -18.42 3.26
N TRP A 719 -0.72 -17.17 3.27
CA TRP A 719 -1.62 -16.62 4.27
C TRP A 719 -2.97 -17.35 4.31
N CYS A 720 -3.69 -17.39 3.18
CA CYS A 720 -5.02 -17.97 3.10
C CYS A 720 -5.02 -19.48 3.44
N LYS A 721 -4.03 -20.22 2.99
CA LYS A 721 -3.88 -21.66 3.30
C LYS A 721 -3.48 -21.88 4.76
N GLY A 722 -2.52 -21.13 5.26
CA GLY A 722 -2.00 -21.27 6.62
C GLY A 722 -2.97 -20.82 7.71
N MET A 723 -3.88 -19.90 7.39
CA MET A 723 -4.95 -19.46 8.28
C MET A 723 -6.24 -20.29 8.13
N GLY A 724 -6.31 -21.15 7.12
CA GLY A 724 -7.47 -21.99 6.83
C GLY A 724 -8.64 -21.25 6.17
N PHE A 725 -8.37 -20.11 5.53
CA PHE A 725 -9.36 -19.35 4.75
C PHE A 725 -9.59 -20.01 3.37
N GLN A 726 -8.63 -20.77 2.88
CA GLN A 726 -8.71 -21.49 1.62
C GLN A 726 -8.35 -22.97 1.78
N ASN A 727 -9.10 -23.83 1.11
CA ASN A 727 -8.81 -25.29 1.07
C ASN A 727 -7.74 -25.61 0.01
N THR A 728 -6.78 -26.46 0.38
CA THR A 728 -5.74 -26.92 -0.54
C THR A 728 -6.08 -28.29 -1.12
N PHE A 729 -6.01 -28.42 -2.45
CA PHE A 729 -6.19 -29.69 -3.14
C PHE A 729 -4.96 -30.01 -3.99
N THR A 730 -4.60 -31.27 -4.07
CA THR A 730 -3.58 -31.76 -5.00
C THR A 730 -4.16 -31.92 -6.41
N ASP A 731 -3.31 -32.04 -7.44
CA ASP A 731 -3.70 -32.24 -8.84
C ASP A 731 -4.64 -33.44 -9.07
N ASP A 732 -4.67 -34.41 -8.15
CA ASP A 732 -5.60 -35.53 -8.20
C ASP A 732 -6.91 -35.27 -7.42
N GLY A 733 -7.13 -34.10 -6.88
CA GLY A 733 -8.31 -33.68 -6.12
C GLY A 733 -8.33 -34.17 -4.67
N SER A 734 -7.19 -34.59 -4.12
CA SER A 734 -7.09 -34.98 -2.72
C SER A 734 -6.87 -33.74 -1.84
N PHE A 735 -7.65 -33.62 -0.75
CA PHE A 735 -7.46 -32.56 0.24
C PHE A 735 -6.08 -32.66 0.92
N VAL A 736 -5.39 -31.56 1.04
CA VAL A 736 -4.14 -31.41 1.78
C VAL A 736 -4.36 -30.38 2.89
N GLU A 737 -4.11 -30.78 4.12
CA GLU A 737 -4.14 -29.88 5.27
C GLU A 737 -2.84 -29.06 5.25
N ALA A 738 -2.95 -27.73 5.12
CA ALA A 738 -1.81 -26.83 5.25
C ALA A 738 -1.33 -26.77 6.71
N GLU A 739 -0.06 -26.50 6.94
CA GLU A 739 0.43 -26.26 8.29
C GLU A 739 -0.11 -24.91 8.81
N PRO A 740 -0.80 -24.87 9.98
CA PRO A 740 -1.37 -23.66 10.49
C PRO A 740 -0.31 -22.63 10.87
N LEU A 741 -0.47 -21.37 10.46
CA LEU A 741 0.41 -20.28 10.88
C LEU A 741 0.27 -19.95 12.37
N GLY A 742 -0.90 -20.22 12.96
CA GLY A 742 -1.14 -20.00 14.40
C GLY A 742 -1.20 -18.54 14.81
N ILE A 743 -1.54 -17.65 13.88
CA ILE A 743 -1.70 -16.21 14.10
C ILE A 743 -3.11 -15.95 14.62
N GLU A 744 -3.22 -15.16 15.67
CA GLU A 744 -4.48 -14.75 16.30
C GLU A 744 -4.78 -13.28 15.99
N LYS A 745 -6.07 -12.90 16.03
CA LYS A 745 -6.47 -11.49 15.92
C LYS A 745 -5.89 -10.67 17.09
N PRO A 746 -5.56 -9.40 16.88
CA PRO A 746 -5.15 -8.50 17.95
C PRO A 746 -6.17 -8.51 19.11
N ALA A 747 -5.68 -8.56 20.34
CA ALA A 747 -6.52 -8.71 21.52
C ALA A 747 -7.59 -7.60 21.65
N TRP A 748 -7.26 -6.39 21.22
CA TRP A 748 -8.17 -5.24 21.26
C TRP A 748 -9.40 -5.40 20.34
N THR A 749 -9.36 -6.26 19.31
CA THR A 749 -10.50 -6.55 18.43
C THR A 749 -11.50 -7.54 19.03
N MET A 750 -11.20 -8.11 20.21
CA MET A 750 -12.03 -9.17 20.80
C MET A 750 -13.17 -8.66 21.70
N ASP A 751 -13.19 -7.41 22.09
CA ASP A 751 -14.15 -6.84 23.07
C ASP A 751 -15.61 -6.85 22.58
N TYR A 752 -15.84 -6.87 21.27
CA TYR A 752 -17.17 -6.93 20.63
C TYR A 752 -17.44 -8.24 19.89
N ARG A 753 -16.53 -9.24 20.01
CA ARG A 753 -16.70 -10.58 19.48
C ARG A 753 -17.20 -11.53 20.57
N TYR A 754 -18.31 -12.23 20.28
CA TYR A 754 -18.86 -13.17 21.24
C TYR A 754 -18.10 -14.50 21.27
N ASN A 755 -17.98 -15.11 22.46
CA ASN A 755 -17.40 -16.43 22.58
C ASN A 755 -18.38 -17.52 22.14
N VAL A 756 -17.91 -18.52 21.40
CA VAL A 756 -18.68 -19.72 21.14
C VAL A 756 -18.33 -20.73 22.23
N SER A 757 -19.19 -20.82 23.26
CA SER A 757 -19.04 -21.88 24.25
C SER A 757 -19.21 -23.25 23.57
N ASN A 758 -18.18 -24.08 23.65
CA ASN A 758 -18.26 -25.50 23.28
C ASN A 758 -19.14 -26.23 24.33
N ASP A 759 -20.47 -25.98 24.35
CA ASP A 759 -21.43 -26.76 25.12
C ASP A 759 -22.09 -27.85 24.26
#